data_3d154ee9b171554a2bb308ce01fdf21e
#
_entry.id   3d154ee9b171554a2bb308ce01fdf21e
#
_cell.length_a   1.000
_cell.length_b   1.000
_cell.length_c   1.000
_cell.angle_alpha   90.00
_cell.angle_beta   90.00
_cell.angle_gamma   90.00
#
_symmetry.space_group_name_H-M   'P 1'
#
loop_
_entity.id
_entity.type
_entity.pdbx_description
1 polymer ?
#
loop_
_entity_poly.entity_id
_entity_poly.type
_entity_poly.pdbx_seq_one_letter_code
_entity_poly.pdbx_strand_id
1 'polypeptide(L)'
;MTRCRNSGSAVSWAAMTGAPSRARRLGANLATRRSGTGTSSVGRVGSTAAVSVTIRCRTGSGRVGSGSTVGPSPVVVGSDAPDVSLTTLSSGLPTAPSSATGSSCGRWSSYGSVRGMWQVSHRDRAHRPVSEPISHPSPMVTDGTAATGVSDRGASVPPMAQAEYVQESLAGLDPAVGGVDPALPLYATTFVVVDLETTGGAPDGGGITEIGAVKVRGGEQLGVLATLVNPGQPIPPFITVLTGITQAMLVPAPPIEQVLPSFLEFIDDAVLVAHNAPYDVGFLKAACAKHGYRWPNPRVLDTAALARRVLTRDEVPNRKLGTLAAYFRTATQPTHRALDDAKATVDVLHGLIGRLGGHRVDTIGDAIEFARAVTPTQRRKRHLAEGLPKVPGVYIFRAADDRPLYVGTSVDIATRVRSYFTAGEKRARISEMLGAAERVEAVECAHSLEAEVRELRLIAAHAPPYNRRSKYPERMVWLKLTDGPYPRLSIVRDLSPTDTAYLGPFTSRRAAELAAAGFHDAVPLRQCTHRLSLRTVTPACALAELGRCPAPCEHKITPEEYDDSAAAPFRTATASDPQPVVDALLARIDVLSRDQRYEEAAVVRSRLAAVLRATVRMQRLAALTGIVELAAARPAARGGWELALVRHGRLAGAGVSPPGVHPRPTLTTIRATAETVSGGHGPVPAATAEESERILSWLERPETRLVEMSSGWSSPASGAGRFRDLLAKAEGGASHQLSTERS
;
A
#
# COMPACT_ATOMS: atom_id res chain seq x y z
N MET A 1 -19.24 48.75 12.00
CA MET A 1 -18.13 48.62 12.96
C MET A 1 -18.63 47.91 14.18
N THR A 2 -18.46 46.61 14.24
CA THR A 2 -18.59 45.86 15.52
C THR A 2 -17.77 44.56 15.33
N ARG A 3 -16.65 44.48 16.07
CA ARG A 3 -15.76 43.33 16.08
C ARG A 3 -16.37 42.22 16.92
N CYS A 4 -16.70 41.08 16.28
CA CYS A 4 -16.86 39.83 17.01
C CYS A 4 -15.52 39.11 17.08
N ARG A 5 -15.05 38.89 18.30
CA ARG A 5 -13.88 38.07 18.62
C ARG A 5 -14.30 36.61 18.48
N ASN A 6 -13.70 35.90 17.53
CA ASN A 6 -13.71 34.45 17.47
C ASN A 6 -12.66 33.92 18.47
N SER A 7 -13.13 33.39 19.59
CA SER A 7 -12.32 32.54 20.46
C SER A 7 -12.31 31.11 19.91
N GLY A 8 -11.37 30.84 19.03
CA GLY A 8 -11.09 29.48 18.57
C GLY A 8 -10.33 28.71 19.64
N SER A 9 -10.99 27.83 20.36
CA SER A 9 -10.34 26.83 21.20
C SER A 9 -9.66 25.80 20.32
N ALA A 10 -8.37 25.96 20.09
CA ALA A 10 -7.51 24.93 19.52
C ALA A 10 -7.36 23.84 20.58
N VAL A 11 -8.06 22.75 20.41
CA VAL A 11 -7.86 21.53 21.20
C VAL A 11 -6.47 20.98 20.86
N SER A 12 -5.53 21.14 21.80
CA SER A 12 -4.16 20.65 21.67
C SER A 12 -4.14 19.14 21.81
N TRP A 13 -3.86 18.44 20.72
CA TRP A 13 -3.65 16.99 20.67
C TRP A 13 -2.34 16.51 21.33
N ALA A 14 -1.52 17.44 21.84
CA ALA A 14 -0.23 17.14 22.44
C ALA A 14 -0.29 16.44 23.82
N ALA A 15 -1.47 16.35 24.45
CA ALA A 15 -1.61 15.80 25.81
C ALA A 15 -1.80 14.27 25.88
N MET A 16 -1.75 13.53 24.73
CA MET A 16 -2.00 12.08 24.72
C MET A 16 -0.74 11.20 24.67
N THR A 17 0.45 11.76 24.89
CA THR A 17 1.70 10.97 24.99
C THR A 17 2.23 11.01 26.43
N GLY A 18 1.47 10.47 27.38
CA GLY A 18 1.93 10.28 28.76
C GLY A 18 2.62 8.94 28.92
N ALA A 19 3.92 8.96 29.19
CA ALA A 19 4.68 7.79 29.59
C ALA A 19 4.27 7.31 30.99
N PRO A 20 4.31 5.98 31.29
CA PRO A 20 3.94 5.50 32.61
C PRO A 20 5.06 5.78 33.63
N SER A 21 4.75 6.54 34.65
CA SER A 21 5.60 6.74 35.82
C SER A 21 5.58 5.49 36.71
N ARG A 22 6.80 5.07 37.10
CA ARG A 22 7.09 4.00 38.07
C ARG A 22 6.39 4.25 39.40
N ALA A 23 5.52 3.35 39.86
CA ALA A 23 5.10 3.24 41.25
C ALA A 23 5.97 2.23 41.99
N ARG A 24 6.53 2.67 43.13
CA ARG A 24 7.37 1.94 44.06
C ARG A 24 6.58 0.84 44.77
N ARG A 25 7.22 -0.33 44.93
CA ARG A 25 6.82 -1.38 45.85
C ARG A 25 7.01 -0.92 47.30
N LEU A 26 6.02 -1.18 48.13
CA LEU A 26 6.17 -1.39 49.57
C LEU A 26 5.56 -2.75 49.91
N GLY A 27 6.36 -3.55 50.59
CA GLY A 27 6.03 -4.91 50.93
C GLY A 27 5.21 -5.06 52.20
N ALA A 28 4.57 -6.22 52.37
CA ALA A 28 4.28 -6.80 53.66
C ALA A 28 4.23 -8.32 53.53
N ASN A 29 5.05 -8.94 54.38
CA ASN A 29 5.11 -10.38 54.65
C ASN A 29 3.84 -10.93 55.25
N LEU A 30 3.50 -12.19 54.97
CA LEU A 30 3.18 -13.15 56.03
C LEU A 30 3.31 -14.60 55.52
N ALA A 31 3.97 -15.39 56.36
CA ALA A 31 4.36 -16.78 56.19
C ALA A 31 3.24 -17.75 56.63
N THR A 32 3.27 -18.99 56.13
CA THR A 32 3.21 -20.30 56.87
C THR A 32 3.21 -21.45 55.85
N ARG A 33 4.22 -22.29 55.84
CA ARG A 33 4.47 -23.63 56.41
C ARG A 33 3.39 -24.67 56.03
N ARG A 34 3.69 -25.77 55.35
CA ARG A 34 4.43 -27.04 55.65
C ARG A 34 4.14 -28.02 54.49
N SER A 35 5.12 -28.68 53.94
CA SER A 35 5.79 -29.95 54.23
C SER A 35 5.12 -31.22 53.70
N GLY A 36 5.93 -32.06 53.04
CA GLY A 36 5.64 -33.46 52.80
C GLY A 36 6.19 -34.01 51.48
N THR A 37 7.38 -34.39 51.40
CA THR A 37 8.13 -35.66 51.18
C THR A 37 7.38 -36.78 50.47
N GLY A 38 8.05 -37.43 49.51
CA GLY A 38 7.77 -38.78 49.08
C GLY A 38 8.20 -39.15 47.66
N THR A 39 9.39 -39.54 47.52
CA THR A 39 10.14 -40.59 46.79
C THR A 39 9.44 -41.51 45.80
N SER A 40 10.11 -41.65 44.65
CA SER A 40 10.54 -42.84 43.88
C SER A 40 9.53 -43.73 43.16
N SER A 41 9.80 -43.96 41.94
CA SER A 41 10.30 -45.13 41.19
C SER A 41 9.46 -45.56 39.97
N VAL A 42 10.15 -45.62 38.83
CA VAL A 42 10.19 -46.71 37.82
C VAL A 42 8.89 -47.37 37.35
N GLY A 43 8.64 -47.36 36.05
CA GLY A 43 7.80 -48.36 35.37
C GLY A 43 7.55 -48.04 33.91
N ARG A 44 8.12 -48.81 33.04
CA ARG A 44 8.00 -48.93 31.58
C ARG A 44 6.63 -49.39 31.14
N VAL A 45 6.37 -49.19 29.82
CA VAL A 45 5.60 -49.97 28.84
C VAL A 45 4.29 -49.35 28.35
N GLY A 46 4.31 -48.85 27.13
CA GLY A 46 3.65 -49.24 25.91
C GLY A 46 2.09 -49.22 25.84
N SER A 47 1.59 -48.44 24.95
CA SER A 47 0.86 -48.89 23.77
C SER A 47 -0.08 -47.79 23.22
N THR A 48 -0.18 -47.79 21.94
CA THR A 48 -1.04 -47.05 21.02
C THR A 48 -2.53 -47.13 21.37
N ALA A 49 -3.22 -45.98 21.30
CA ALA A 49 -4.67 -46.00 21.08
C ALA A 49 -5.07 -44.76 20.22
N ALA A 50 -5.61 -45.08 19.06
CA ALA A 50 -6.25 -44.15 18.15
C ALA A 50 -7.61 -43.71 18.73
N VAL A 51 -7.88 -42.41 18.72
CA VAL A 51 -9.20 -41.86 19.04
C VAL A 51 -9.90 -41.43 17.76
N SER A 52 -10.93 -42.21 17.38
CA SER A 52 -11.89 -41.86 16.35
C SER A 52 -13.01 -41.02 16.95
N VAL A 53 -13.22 -39.82 16.42
CA VAL A 53 -14.36 -38.98 16.78
C VAL A 53 -15.47 -39.18 15.76
N THR A 54 -16.57 -39.83 16.18
CA THR A 54 -17.80 -39.98 15.40
C THR A 54 -18.76 -38.86 15.73
N ILE A 55 -19.09 -38.04 14.73
CA ILE A 55 -20.14 -37.01 14.84
C ILE A 55 -21.47 -37.64 14.41
N ARG A 56 -22.42 -37.73 15.33
CA ARG A 56 -23.81 -38.13 15.05
C ARG A 56 -24.64 -36.91 14.67
N CYS A 57 -25.21 -36.94 13.46
CA CYS A 57 -26.33 -36.07 13.09
C CYS A 57 -27.65 -36.67 13.61
N ARG A 58 -28.44 -35.86 14.31
CA ARG A 58 -29.83 -36.17 14.69
C ARG A 58 -30.77 -35.70 13.59
N THR A 59 -31.50 -36.62 12.98
CA THR A 59 -32.68 -36.32 12.16
C THR A 59 -33.93 -36.55 13.01
N GLY A 60 -34.79 -35.53 13.06
CA GLY A 60 -36.12 -35.64 13.69
C GLY A 60 -37.16 -35.99 12.63
N SER A 61 -37.93 -37.01 12.97
CA SER A 61 -38.99 -37.60 12.18
C SER A 61 -40.34 -36.90 12.39
N GLY A 62 -41.16 -36.84 11.35
CA GLY A 62 -42.59 -36.48 11.40
C GLY A 62 -43.36 -37.05 10.21
N ARG A 63 -44.13 -38.09 10.48
CA ARG A 63 -45.15 -38.84 9.72
C ARG A 63 -46.15 -37.93 8.94
N VAL A 64 -46.91 -38.34 7.92
CA VAL A 64 -47.57 -39.62 7.49
C VAL A 64 -48.14 -39.41 6.09
N GLY A 65 -48.26 -40.51 5.28
CA GLY A 65 -49.41 -40.74 4.41
C GLY A 65 -49.14 -41.26 3.00
N SER A 66 -49.10 -42.56 2.81
CA SER A 66 -49.71 -43.47 1.80
C SER A 66 -49.79 -42.99 0.32
N GLY A 67 -49.32 -43.73 -0.63
CA GLY A 67 -49.70 -44.95 -1.18
C GLY A 67 -49.10 -45.27 -2.56
N SER A 68 -48.78 -46.53 -2.72
CA SER A 68 -48.82 -47.43 -3.90
C SER A 68 -47.97 -47.19 -5.12
N THR A 69 -46.95 -47.96 -5.28
CA THR A 69 -46.65 -49.14 -6.10
C THR A 69 -46.42 -48.95 -7.61
N VAL A 70 -45.33 -49.54 -8.05
CA VAL A 70 -44.94 -50.38 -9.19
C VAL A 70 -43.76 -49.83 -9.99
N GLY A 71 -42.65 -50.52 -9.87
CA GLY A 71 -41.54 -50.50 -10.83
C GLY A 71 -41.78 -51.67 -11.86
N PRO A 72 -40.86 -52.07 -12.68
CA PRO A 72 -39.41 -51.84 -12.77
C PRO A 72 -38.88 -51.57 -14.20
N SER A 73 -37.59 -51.33 -14.27
CA SER A 73 -36.66 -51.31 -15.45
C SER A 73 -36.75 -52.54 -16.36
N PRO A 74 -36.00 -52.70 -17.49
CA PRO A 74 -34.91 -51.92 -18.09
C PRO A 74 -34.84 -51.98 -19.64
N VAL A 75 -33.76 -51.43 -20.26
CA VAL A 75 -32.97 -51.96 -21.41
C VAL A 75 -33.14 -51.31 -22.80
N VAL A 76 -32.04 -50.74 -23.29
CA VAL A 76 -31.19 -51.00 -24.48
C VAL A 76 -31.37 -50.18 -25.77
N VAL A 77 -30.28 -49.42 -26.09
CA VAL A 77 -29.56 -49.34 -27.39
C VAL A 77 -30.30 -48.96 -28.68
N GLY A 78 -29.73 -47.97 -29.37
CA GLY A 78 -29.88 -47.86 -30.82
C GLY A 78 -29.51 -46.49 -31.38
N SER A 79 -28.34 -46.47 -31.98
CA SER A 79 -27.81 -45.60 -33.03
C SER A 79 -28.83 -45.18 -34.09
N ASP A 80 -28.68 -43.99 -34.60
CA ASP A 80 -28.39 -43.70 -36.02
C ASP A 80 -28.71 -42.21 -36.35
N ALA A 81 -27.77 -41.56 -36.97
CA ALA A 81 -27.96 -40.34 -37.75
C ALA A 81 -28.61 -40.71 -39.13
N PRO A 82 -29.22 -39.77 -39.86
CA PRO A 82 -28.46 -39.14 -40.92
C PRO A 82 -28.79 -37.66 -41.24
N ASP A 83 -27.81 -37.08 -41.94
CA ASP A 83 -27.86 -35.89 -42.79
C ASP A 83 -29.14 -35.61 -43.52
N VAL A 84 -29.40 -34.33 -43.88
CA VAL A 84 -29.62 -33.82 -45.25
C VAL A 84 -29.85 -32.29 -45.26
N SER A 85 -28.93 -31.57 -45.93
CA SER A 85 -29.05 -30.52 -46.98
C SER A 85 -29.90 -29.26 -46.86
N LEU A 86 -29.20 -28.15 -47.01
CA LEU A 86 -29.37 -26.95 -47.81
C LEU A 86 -30.69 -26.76 -48.59
N THR A 87 -31.31 -25.61 -48.41
CA THR A 87 -31.87 -24.84 -49.54
C THR A 87 -31.88 -23.33 -49.25
N THR A 88 -31.19 -22.63 -50.11
CA THR A 88 -31.26 -21.19 -50.37
C THR A 88 -32.62 -20.81 -51.00
N LEU A 89 -33.19 -19.68 -50.64
CA LEU A 89 -33.92 -18.84 -51.58
C LEU A 89 -34.00 -17.37 -51.10
N SER A 90 -33.77 -16.53 -52.06
CA SER A 90 -33.62 -15.11 -52.14
C SER A 90 -34.92 -14.33 -52.18
N SER A 91 -34.78 -13.01 -51.98
CA SER A 91 -35.51 -11.86 -52.60
C SER A 91 -36.75 -11.31 -51.93
N GLY A 92 -36.73 -9.97 -51.77
CA GLY A 92 -37.94 -9.16 -51.77
C GLY A 92 -37.86 -7.89 -50.93
N LEU A 93 -37.24 -6.83 -51.45
CA LEU A 93 -37.63 -5.44 -51.16
C LEU A 93 -38.96 -5.11 -51.87
N PRO A 94 -39.78 -4.21 -51.34
CA PRO A 94 -39.97 -2.94 -52.05
C PRO A 94 -40.07 -1.68 -51.17
N THR A 95 -39.34 -0.67 -51.59
CA THR A 95 -39.70 0.74 -51.96
C THR A 95 -40.78 1.48 -51.19
N ALA A 96 -40.38 2.68 -50.81
CA ALA A 96 -41.16 3.82 -50.31
C ALA A 96 -42.21 4.33 -51.30
N PRO A 97 -43.12 5.21 -50.84
CA PRO A 97 -43.14 6.51 -51.50
C PRO A 97 -43.24 7.74 -50.58
N SER A 98 -42.71 8.82 -51.13
CA SER A 98 -42.69 10.20 -50.77
C SER A 98 -44.07 10.91 -50.91
N SER A 99 -44.25 11.96 -50.14
CA SER A 99 -44.83 13.30 -50.53
C SER A 99 -45.17 14.06 -49.27
N ALA A 100 -44.59 15.16 -48.96
CA ALA A 100 -44.68 16.52 -49.54
C ALA A 100 -45.69 17.42 -48.83
N THR A 101 -45.20 18.66 -48.56
CA THR A 101 -45.89 19.95 -48.33
C THR A 101 -46.40 20.18 -46.89
N GLY A 102 -46.12 21.27 -46.21
CA GLY A 102 -45.82 22.64 -46.58
C GLY A 102 -45.72 23.56 -45.34
N SER A 103 -45.00 24.58 -45.54
CA SER A 103 -44.98 25.95 -45.06
C SER A 103 -45.71 26.41 -43.80
N SER A 104 -45.01 27.11 -42.89
CA SER A 104 -45.08 28.59 -42.71
C SER A 104 -44.31 29.00 -41.44
N CYS A 105 -43.32 29.78 -41.58
CA CYS A 105 -43.07 31.17 -41.24
C CYS A 105 -43.60 31.66 -39.88
N GLY A 106 -42.64 32.09 -39.02
CA GLY A 106 -42.92 32.89 -37.85
C GLY A 106 -41.63 33.42 -37.26
N ARG A 107 -41.13 34.58 -37.76
CA ARG A 107 -40.08 35.40 -37.13
C ARG A 107 -40.64 36.03 -35.87
N TRP A 108 -39.75 36.23 -34.89
CA TRP A 108 -39.53 37.46 -34.08
C TRP A 108 -38.23 37.29 -33.33
N SER A 109 -37.30 38.00 -33.59
CA SER A 109 -36.36 39.08 -33.27
C SER A 109 -36.14 39.37 -31.77
N SER A 110 -34.82 39.28 -31.44
CA SER A 110 -33.89 40.22 -30.79
C SER A 110 -34.15 40.71 -29.36
N TYR A 111 -33.06 40.65 -28.65
CA TYR A 111 -32.37 41.51 -27.64
C TYR A 111 -31.79 40.59 -26.56
N GLY A 112 -30.53 40.70 -26.10
CA GLY A 112 -29.52 41.73 -26.17
C GLY A 112 -28.22 41.17 -25.60
N SER A 113 -27.13 41.59 -26.20
CA SER A 113 -25.78 41.32 -25.81
C SER A 113 -25.37 42.13 -24.57
N VAL A 114 -24.66 41.52 -23.61
CA VAL A 114 -23.79 42.26 -22.72
C VAL A 114 -22.40 41.64 -22.81
N ARG A 115 -21.54 42.36 -23.52
CA ARG A 115 -20.06 42.19 -23.49
C ARG A 115 -19.54 42.82 -22.21
N GLY A 116 -18.82 42.05 -21.38
CA GLY A 116 -17.92 42.54 -20.35
C GLY A 116 -16.49 42.30 -20.82
N MET A 117 -15.87 43.33 -21.36
CA MET A 117 -14.43 43.40 -21.69
C MET A 117 -13.64 43.55 -20.40
N TRP A 118 -12.61 42.72 -20.22
CA TRP A 118 -11.46 43.07 -19.42
C TRP A 118 -10.22 43.14 -20.31
N GLN A 119 -9.68 44.36 -20.40
CA GLN A 119 -8.47 44.74 -21.15
C GLN A 119 -7.26 44.19 -20.43
N VAL A 120 -6.39 43.56 -21.21
CA VAL A 120 -4.98 43.34 -20.93
C VAL A 120 -4.22 44.58 -21.43
N SER A 121 -3.49 45.25 -20.54
CA SER A 121 -2.56 46.30 -20.93
C SER A 121 -1.15 45.72 -21.06
N HIS A 122 -0.72 45.59 -22.29
CA HIS A 122 0.72 45.50 -22.66
C HIS A 122 1.42 46.85 -22.43
N ARG A 123 2.60 46.80 -21.84
CA ARG A 123 3.64 47.82 -22.04
C ARG A 123 4.93 47.14 -22.43
N ASP A 124 5.19 47.20 -23.74
CA ASP A 124 6.52 47.07 -24.34
C ASP A 124 7.43 48.21 -23.88
N ARG A 125 8.68 47.86 -23.61
CA ARG A 125 9.82 48.67 -24.08
C ARG A 125 11.07 47.81 -24.22
N ALA A 126 11.45 47.65 -25.49
CA ALA A 126 12.77 47.23 -25.96
C ALA A 126 13.82 48.29 -25.66
N HIS A 127 15.06 47.86 -25.38
CA HIS A 127 16.28 48.32 -26.07
C HIS A 127 17.48 47.50 -25.59
N ARG A 128 18.15 46.87 -26.53
CA ARG A 128 19.57 46.50 -26.56
C ARG A 128 20.30 47.67 -27.25
N PRO A 129 21.65 47.77 -27.36
CA PRO A 129 22.73 46.83 -27.04
C PRO A 129 24.06 47.47 -26.53
N VAL A 130 25.10 46.62 -26.37
CA VAL A 130 26.52 46.82 -26.72
C VAL A 130 27.54 47.09 -25.61
N SER A 131 28.49 46.17 -25.60
CA SER A 131 29.98 46.19 -25.54
C SER A 131 30.69 45.96 -24.20
N GLU A 132 31.51 44.93 -24.28
CA GLU A 132 32.75 44.61 -23.54
C GLU A 132 33.84 45.72 -23.71
N PRO A 133 35.08 45.51 -23.22
CA PRO A 133 35.68 44.95 -21.99
C PRO A 133 36.60 45.96 -21.28
N ILE A 134 37.40 45.56 -20.28
CA ILE A 134 38.81 46.02 -20.03
C ILE A 134 39.29 45.61 -18.60
N SER A 135 40.25 44.71 -18.57
CA SER A 135 41.63 44.75 -18.03
C SER A 135 41.89 44.93 -16.53
N HIS A 136 42.70 43.99 -16.06
CA HIS A 136 43.59 44.07 -14.88
C HIS A 136 44.45 45.36 -14.78
N PRO A 137 45.02 45.68 -13.60
CA PRO A 137 46.31 45.04 -13.17
C PRO A 137 46.54 44.92 -11.64
N SER A 138 47.39 43.97 -11.28
CA SER A 138 48.22 44.02 -10.08
C SER A 138 49.36 45.06 -10.28
N PRO A 139 49.97 45.61 -9.21
CA PRO A 139 51.30 45.14 -8.85
C PRO A 139 51.77 45.27 -7.36
N MET A 140 52.80 44.44 -7.05
CA MET A 140 54.07 44.65 -6.33
C MET A 140 54.08 45.14 -4.86
N VAL A 141 54.60 44.29 -3.99
CA VAL A 141 55.90 44.21 -3.33
C VAL A 141 56.39 45.49 -2.67
N THR A 142 56.66 45.45 -1.34
CA THR A 142 57.95 45.85 -0.74
C THR A 142 58.06 45.38 0.71
N ASP A 143 59.20 44.88 0.99
CA ASP A 143 59.99 44.57 2.17
C ASP A 143 59.82 45.40 3.43
N GLY A 144 60.19 44.78 4.57
CA GLY A 144 60.78 45.52 5.65
C GLY A 144 60.77 44.89 7.05
N THR A 145 61.75 44.07 7.34
CA THR A 145 62.54 43.96 8.59
C THR A 145 61.90 43.80 9.99
N ALA A 146 62.19 42.66 10.59
CA ALA A 146 62.90 42.37 11.87
C ALA A 146 62.48 43.04 13.18
N ALA A 147 62.16 42.25 14.20
CA ALA A 147 62.96 42.04 15.43
C ALA A 147 62.20 41.26 16.54
N THR A 148 62.79 40.18 16.93
CA THR A 148 63.05 39.63 18.29
C THR A 148 62.00 39.67 19.41
N GLY A 149 61.73 38.48 20.03
CA GLY A 149 61.48 38.40 21.44
C GLY A 149 60.66 37.23 21.93
N VAL A 150 61.27 36.09 22.26
CA VAL A 150 61.12 35.21 23.44
C VAL A 150 59.73 34.66 23.84
N SER A 151 59.65 33.35 23.68
CA SER A 151 59.09 32.28 24.53
C SER A 151 57.79 32.49 25.33
N ASP A 152 56.78 31.65 25.00
CA ASP A 152 56.23 30.74 26.01
C ASP A 152 55.64 29.49 25.37
N ARG A 153 55.75 28.34 26.07
CA ARG A 153 55.41 27.01 25.57
C ARG A 153 53.95 26.70 25.84
N GLY A 154 53.13 26.62 24.81
CA GLY A 154 51.84 25.98 24.88
C GLY A 154 51.66 25.08 23.66
N ALA A 155 51.62 23.76 23.91
CA ALA A 155 51.45 22.77 22.88
C ALA A 155 50.06 22.89 22.25
N SER A 156 49.97 23.45 21.06
CA SER A 156 48.79 23.43 20.20
C SER A 156 49.02 22.42 19.04
N VAL A 157 48.11 21.48 18.94
CA VAL A 157 47.99 20.54 17.83
C VAL A 157 47.82 21.32 16.51
N PRO A 158 48.58 21.01 15.44
CA PRO A 158 48.43 21.74 14.18
C PRO A 158 47.12 21.38 13.51
N PRO A 159 46.44 22.33 12.82
CA PRO A 159 45.30 22.04 11.98
C PRO A 159 45.77 21.21 10.76
N MET A 160 45.10 20.10 10.54
CA MET A 160 45.30 19.28 9.35
C MET A 160 45.10 20.12 8.10
N ALA A 161 46.10 20.17 7.25
CA ALA A 161 46.08 20.77 5.96
C ALA A 161 44.96 20.19 5.11
N GLN A 162 44.11 21.01 4.54
CA GLN A 162 43.19 20.64 3.46
C GLN A 162 44.04 20.13 2.28
N ALA A 163 44.05 18.81 2.09
CA ALA A 163 44.57 18.23 0.86
C ALA A 163 43.57 18.54 -0.26
N GLU A 164 43.92 19.48 -1.15
CA GLU A 164 43.31 19.60 -2.45
C GLU A 164 43.52 18.27 -3.19
N TYR A 165 42.45 17.47 -3.32
CA TYR A 165 42.45 16.32 -4.19
C TYR A 165 42.39 16.79 -5.63
N VAL A 166 43.52 16.83 -6.29
CA VAL A 166 43.64 16.93 -7.75
C VAL A 166 43.20 15.55 -8.28
N GLN A 167 42.01 15.50 -8.83
CA GLN A 167 41.53 14.34 -9.56
C GLN A 167 42.21 14.28 -10.91
N GLU A 168 43.36 13.59 -10.99
CA GLU A 168 43.96 13.25 -12.27
C GLU A 168 42.99 12.32 -13.02
N SER A 169 42.46 12.84 -14.10
CA SER A 169 41.68 12.11 -15.09
C SER A 169 42.60 11.10 -15.78
N LEU A 170 42.56 9.85 -15.38
CA LEU A 170 43.09 8.72 -16.15
C LEU A 170 42.21 8.50 -17.41
N ALA A 171 42.36 9.37 -18.39
CA ALA A 171 41.85 9.15 -19.74
C ALA A 171 42.71 8.06 -20.39
N GLY A 172 42.24 6.82 -20.41
CA GLY A 172 42.92 5.73 -21.12
C GLY A 172 42.64 4.30 -20.64
N LEU A 173 41.81 4.10 -19.65
CA LEU A 173 41.35 2.76 -19.30
C LEU A 173 39.89 2.58 -19.74
N ASP A 174 39.71 1.69 -20.71
CA ASP A 174 38.40 1.16 -21.10
C ASP A 174 37.57 0.81 -19.84
N PRO A 175 36.25 1.14 -19.77
CA PRO A 175 35.43 0.74 -18.64
C PRO A 175 35.04 -0.73 -18.76
N ALA A 176 36.04 -1.61 -18.84
CA ALA A 176 35.88 -3.02 -18.64
C ALA A 176 35.74 -3.30 -17.15
N VAL A 177 34.47 -3.38 -16.68
CA VAL A 177 34.03 -4.23 -15.57
C VAL A 177 35.12 -4.49 -14.52
N GLY A 178 35.44 -3.51 -13.67
CA GLY A 178 36.18 -3.69 -12.43
C GLY A 178 35.32 -4.48 -11.45
N GLY A 179 35.48 -5.77 -11.39
CA GLY A 179 34.79 -6.65 -10.45
C GLY A 179 35.58 -7.91 -10.24
N VAL A 180 35.60 -8.41 -8.99
CA VAL A 180 36.21 -9.69 -8.60
C VAL A 180 35.98 -10.75 -9.65
N ASP A 181 37.05 -11.46 -10.06
CA ASP A 181 36.96 -12.58 -11.00
C ASP A 181 35.98 -13.64 -10.44
N PRO A 182 34.90 -14.00 -11.18
CA PRO A 182 33.97 -15.02 -10.74
C PRO A 182 34.61 -16.40 -10.51
N ALA A 183 35.72 -16.69 -11.14
CA ALA A 183 36.48 -17.94 -10.98
C ALA A 183 37.36 -17.95 -9.71
N LEU A 184 37.45 -16.82 -8.99
CA LEU A 184 38.27 -16.75 -7.78
C LEU A 184 37.73 -17.71 -6.71
N PRO A 185 38.59 -18.56 -6.13
CA PRO A 185 38.19 -19.46 -5.04
C PRO A 185 37.70 -18.69 -3.82
N LEU A 186 36.70 -19.24 -3.12
CA LEU A 186 36.07 -18.61 -1.94
C LEU A 186 37.13 -18.23 -0.84
N TYR A 187 38.15 -19.06 -0.62
CA TYR A 187 39.18 -18.78 0.35
C TYR A 187 40.13 -17.62 -0.03
N ALA A 188 40.25 -17.34 -1.35
CA ALA A 188 41.08 -16.25 -1.87
C ALA A 188 40.26 -14.97 -2.09
N THR A 189 38.93 -15.05 -2.00
CA THR A 189 38.02 -13.92 -2.20
C THR A 189 38.08 -12.97 -1.00
N THR A 190 38.21 -11.67 -1.31
CA THR A 190 38.04 -10.62 -0.29
C THR A 190 36.57 -10.27 -0.19
N PHE A 191 36.04 -10.34 1.02
CA PHE A 191 34.66 -9.95 1.33
C PHE A 191 34.66 -8.69 2.18
N VAL A 192 33.74 -7.77 1.92
CA VAL A 192 33.35 -6.71 2.83
C VAL A 192 31.92 -7.02 3.31
N VAL A 193 31.84 -7.42 4.57
CA VAL A 193 30.56 -7.70 5.22
C VAL A 193 30.05 -6.42 5.83
N VAL A 194 28.89 -5.94 5.40
CA VAL A 194 28.28 -4.68 5.84
C VAL A 194 26.92 -4.92 6.47
N ASP A 195 26.63 -4.15 7.47
CA ASP A 195 25.30 -3.99 8.06
C ASP A 195 25.02 -2.52 8.32
N LEU A 196 23.77 -2.10 8.19
CA LEU A 196 23.34 -0.71 8.34
C LEU A 196 22.21 -0.60 9.36
N GLU A 197 22.35 0.35 10.27
CA GLU A 197 21.20 0.85 11.01
C GLU A 197 20.64 2.09 10.31
N THR A 198 19.31 2.20 10.28
CA THR A 198 18.61 3.25 9.52
C THR A 198 17.45 3.85 10.32
N THR A 199 16.93 4.97 9.87
CA THR A 199 15.68 5.53 10.41
C THR A 199 14.44 4.69 10.07
N GLY A 200 14.62 3.56 9.34
CA GLY A 200 13.53 2.71 8.84
C GLY A 200 12.95 3.23 7.52
N GLY A 201 11.92 2.52 7.02
CA GLY A 201 11.25 2.87 5.77
C GLY A 201 11.95 2.37 4.51
N ALA A 202 11.76 3.11 3.40
CA ALA A 202 12.36 2.82 2.10
C ALA A 202 13.60 3.69 1.88
N PRO A 203 14.56 3.26 1.03
CA PRO A 203 15.79 4.02 0.72
C PRO A 203 15.56 5.45 0.26
N ASP A 204 14.44 5.73 -0.42
CA ASP A 204 14.11 7.06 -0.98
C ASP A 204 13.69 8.08 0.10
N GLY A 205 13.28 7.61 1.29
CA GLY A 205 12.80 8.48 2.37
C GLY A 205 13.46 8.23 3.72
N GLY A 206 14.26 7.17 3.85
CA GLY A 206 15.00 6.83 5.07
C GLY A 206 16.43 7.36 5.06
N GLY A 207 17.01 7.55 6.25
CA GLY A 207 18.42 7.91 6.44
C GLY A 207 19.21 6.79 7.09
N ILE A 208 20.50 6.70 6.78
CA ILE A 208 21.45 5.79 7.47
C ILE A 208 21.85 6.43 8.80
N THR A 209 21.84 5.67 9.88
CA THR A 209 22.22 6.12 11.23
C THR A 209 23.52 5.51 11.73
N GLU A 210 23.90 4.31 11.24
CA GLU A 210 25.16 3.67 11.54
C GLU A 210 25.61 2.80 10.35
N ILE A 211 26.90 2.74 10.09
CA ILE A 211 27.53 1.81 9.14
C ILE A 211 28.52 0.96 9.91
N GLY A 212 28.36 -0.36 9.84
CA GLY A 212 29.33 -1.34 10.32
C GLY A 212 29.81 -2.21 9.18
N ALA A 213 31.11 -2.25 8.92
CA ALA A 213 31.66 -3.10 7.88
C ALA A 213 32.94 -3.79 8.33
N VAL A 214 33.10 -5.05 7.92
CA VAL A 214 34.28 -5.87 8.25
C VAL A 214 34.85 -6.45 6.95
N LYS A 215 36.11 -6.18 6.66
CA LYS A 215 36.84 -6.72 5.49
C LYS A 215 37.55 -8.00 5.89
N VAL A 216 37.28 -9.11 5.21
CA VAL A 216 37.85 -10.43 5.52
C VAL A 216 38.30 -11.16 4.26
N ARG A 217 39.35 -11.99 4.38
CA ARG A 217 39.83 -12.91 3.34
C ARG A 217 40.49 -14.13 3.98
N GLY A 218 40.14 -15.33 3.51
CA GLY A 218 40.73 -16.57 4.01
C GLY A 218 40.50 -16.85 5.50
N GLY A 219 39.49 -16.25 6.11
CA GLY A 219 39.19 -16.33 7.54
C GLY A 219 39.89 -15.25 8.38
N GLU A 220 40.75 -14.42 7.79
CA GLU A 220 41.43 -13.32 8.48
C GLU A 220 40.66 -12.01 8.31
N GLN A 221 40.59 -11.21 9.39
CA GLN A 221 40.05 -9.85 9.38
C GLN A 221 41.11 -8.87 8.90
N LEU A 222 40.90 -8.26 7.74
CA LEU A 222 41.81 -7.30 7.13
C LEU A 222 41.55 -5.86 7.55
N GLY A 223 40.32 -5.54 7.97
CA GLY A 223 39.96 -4.19 8.39
C GLY A 223 38.55 -4.11 8.94
N VAL A 224 38.27 -3.00 9.62
CA VAL A 224 36.95 -2.67 10.17
C VAL A 224 36.65 -1.19 9.87
N LEU A 225 35.44 -0.92 9.45
CA LEU A 225 34.90 0.43 9.36
C LEU A 225 33.61 0.47 10.19
N ALA A 226 33.55 1.36 11.18
CA ALA A 226 32.40 1.54 12.03
C ALA A 226 32.22 3.03 12.32
N THR A 227 31.03 3.56 11.99
CA THR A 227 30.74 4.96 12.23
C THR A 227 29.25 5.20 12.40
N LEU A 228 28.90 6.07 13.33
CA LEU A 228 27.60 6.69 13.38
C LEU A 228 27.48 7.68 12.22
N VAL A 229 26.28 7.87 11.73
CA VAL A 229 25.96 8.77 10.62
C VAL A 229 24.77 9.64 10.99
N ASN A 230 24.92 10.95 10.81
CA ASN A 230 23.80 11.86 10.98
C ASN A 230 22.84 11.76 9.77
N PRO A 231 21.61 11.27 9.95
CA PRO A 231 20.66 11.10 8.82
C PRO A 231 20.04 12.43 8.36
N GLY A 232 20.33 13.55 9.02
CA GLY A 232 19.73 14.86 8.73
C GLY A 232 18.24 14.96 9.05
N GLN A 233 17.68 13.97 9.75
CA GLN A 233 16.27 13.91 10.14
C GLN A 233 16.13 13.24 11.51
N PRO A 234 15.01 13.48 12.24
CA PRO A 234 14.76 12.84 13.53
C PRO A 234 14.64 11.33 13.41
N ILE A 235 15.19 10.61 14.41
CA ILE A 235 15.06 9.16 14.51
C ILE A 235 13.70 8.82 15.12
N PRO A 236 12.92 7.90 14.51
CA PRO A 236 11.72 7.38 15.13
C PRO A 236 12.02 6.72 16.48
N PRO A 237 11.21 6.96 17.53
CA PRO A 237 11.48 6.44 18.88
C PRO A 237 11.66 4.91 18.95
N PHE A 238 10.94 4.16 18.10
CA PHE A 238 11.06 2.70 18.05
C PHE A 238 12.44 2.23 17.54
N ILE A 239 13.09 2.99 16.64
CA ILE A 239 14.45 2.71 16.17
C ILE A 239 15.43 2.90 17.31
N THR A 240 15.29 3.98 18.09
CA THR A 240 16.12 4.19 19.29
C THR A 240 15.99 3.05 20.30
N VAL A 241 14.77 2.53 20.50
CA VAL A 241 14.54 1.38 21.39
C VAL A 241 15.19 0.10 20.83
N LEU A 242 15.14 -0.10 19.52
CA LEU A 242 15.67 -1.29 18.85
C LEU A 242 17.20 -1.31 18.82
N THR A 243 17.82 -0.19 18.41
CA THR A 243 19.25 -0.09 18.12
C THR A 243 20.08 0.48 19.28
N GLY A 244 19.41 1.13 20.26
CA GLY A 244 20.07 1.91 21.30
C GLY A 244 20.67 3.23 20.82
N ILE A 245 20.57 3.55 19.52
CA ILE A 245 21.09 4.80 18.95
C ILE A 245 20.10 5.93 19.27
N THR A 246 20.60 6.96 19.98
CA THR A 246 19.80 8.12 20.34
C THR A 246 20.05 9.30 19.40
N GLN A 247 19.11 10.23 19.33
CA GLN A 247 19.29 11.47 18.57
C GLN A 247 20.55 12.23 19.02
N ALA A 248 20.83 12.26 20.32
CA ALA A 248 22.00 12.93 20.89
C ALA A 248 23.32 12.35 20.39
N MET A 249 23.38 11.04 20.12
CA MET A 249 24.56 10.39 19.56
C MET A 249 24.79 10.76 18.10
N LEU A 250 23.74 11.08 17.35
CA LEU A 250 23.84 11.37 15.92
C LEU A 250 24.06 12.86 15.61
N VAL A 251 23.75 13.77 16.52
CA VAL A 251 23.99 15.21 16.30
C VAL A 251 25.46 15.52 16.01
N PRO A 252 26.47 14.98 16.74
CA PRO A 252 27.87 15.19 16.42
C PRO A 252 28.41 14.26 15.34
N ALA A 253 27.65 13.29 14.86
CA ALA A 253 28.11 12.33 13.86
C ALA A 253 28.22 12.99 12.45
N PRO A 254 29.15 12.55 11.59
CA PRO A 254 29.28 13.07 10.24
C PRO A 254 28.03 12.73 9.42
N PRO A 255 27.61 13.62 8.50
CA PRO A 255 26.57 13.31 7.54
C PRO A 255 27.05 12.30 6.50
N ILE A 256 26.11 11.59 5.84
CA ILE A 256 26.43 10.45 4.97
C ILE A 256 27.37 10.81 3.81
N GLU A 257 27.27 12.01 3.27
CA GLU A 257 28.14 12.49 2.19
C GLU A 257 29.63 12.54 2.58
N GLN A 258 29.94 12.72 3.85
CA GLN A 258 31.33 12.68 4.36
C GLN A 258 31.84 11.25 4.60
N VAL A 259 30.92 10.31 4.86
CA VAL A 259 31.26 8.90 5.17
C VAL A 259 31.38 8.08 3.89
N LEU A 260 30.60 8.39 2.85
CA LEU A 260 30.56 7.63 1.60
C LEU A 260 31.91 7.43 0.94
N PRO A 261 32.81 8.45 0.81
CA PRO A 261 34.12 8.26 0.19
C PRO A 261 34.94 7.16 0.86
N SER A 262 35.06 7.22 2.19
CA SER A 262 35.81 6.22 2.97
C SER A 262 35.18 4.83 2.89
N PHE A 263 33.83 4.75 2.86
CA PHE A 263 33.14 3.48 2.69
C PHE A 263 33.33 2.89 1.28
N LEU A 264 33.29 3.71 0.23
CA LEU A 264 33.51 3.26 -1.14
C LEU A 264 34.96 2.80 -1.35
N GLU A 265 35.94 3.50 -0.77
CA GLU A 265 37.34 3.08 -0.73
C GLU A 265 37.52 1.78 0.07
N PHE A 266 36.83 1.63 1.19
CA PHE A 266 36.86 0.42 1.99
C PHE A 266 36.31 -0.80 1.24
N ILE A 267 35.27 -0.64 0.42
CA ILE A 267 34.75 -1.74 -0.42
C ILE A 267 35.79 -2.13 -1.48
N ASP A 268 36.38 -1.16 -2.18
CA ASP A 268 37.33 -1.37 -3.28
C ASP A 268 36.80 -2.48 -4.25
N ASP A 269 37.65 -3.43 -4.63
CA ASP A 269 37.28 -4.57 -5.48
C ASP A 269 36.65 -5.76 -4.72
N ALA A 270 36.33 -5.63 -3.44
CA ALA A 270 35.80 -6.75 -2.65
C ALA A 270 34.36 -7.12 -3.05
N VAL A 271 33.98 -8.36 -2.72
CA VAL A 271 32.59 -8.80 -2.77
C VAL A 271 31.84 -8.22 -1.57
N LEU A 272 30.80 -7.47 -1.83
CA LEU A 272 29.95 -6.93 -0.78
C LEU A 272 29.02 -8.03 -0.24
N VAL A 273 28.98 -8.21 1.07
CA VAL A 273 28.15 -9.22 1.74
C VAL A 273 27.26 -8.54 2.77
N ALA A 274 25.97 -8.90 2.81
CA ALA A 274 25.10 -8.47 3.88
C ALA A 274 24.05 -9.54 4.19
N HIS A 275 23.40 -9.44 5.35
CA HIS A 275 22.31 -10.33 5.73
C HIS A 275 20.96 -9.76 5.30
N ASN A 276 20.41 -10.22 4.18
CA ASN A 276 19.32 -9.63 3.40
C ASN A 276 19.77 -8.41 2.58
N ALA A 277 20.90 -8.57 1.90
CA ALA A 277 21.63 -7.55 1.15
C ALA A 277 20.82 -6.55 0.29
N PRO A 278 19.63 -6.87 -0.29
CA PRO A 278 18.84 -5.87 -1.00
C PRO A 278 18.46 -4.64 -0.17
N TYR A 279 18.38 -4.76 1.15
CA TYR A 279 18.08 -3.66 2.06
C TYR A 279 19.28 -2.69 2.14
N ASP A 280 20.42 -3.19 2.61
CA ASP A 280 21.63 -2.40 2.82
C ASP A 280 22.15 -1.78 1.51
N VAL A 281 22.25 -2.60 0.46
CA VAL A 281 22.65 -2.14 -0.87
C VAL A 281 21.68 -1.10 -1.42
N GLY A 282 20.38 -1.19 -1.10
CA GLY A 282 19.38 -0.22 -1.49
C GLY A 282 19.65 1.16 -0.90
N PHE A 283 19.91 1.22 0.41
CA PHE A 283 20.23 2.47 1.10
C PHE A 283 21.56 3.08 0.64
N LEU A 284 22.61 2.28 0.48
CA LEU A 284 23.90 2.74 -0.02
C LEU A 284 23.81 3.31 -1.44
N LYS A 285 23.09 2.63 -2.33
CA LYS A 285 22.84 3.11 -3.70
C LYS A 285 22.07 4.44 -3.73
N ALA A 286 21.02 4.54 -2.91
CA ALA A 286 20.22 5.76 -2.82
C ALA A 286 21.06 6.92 -2.26
N ALA A 287 21.88 6.67 -1.24
CA ALA A 287 22.80 7.65 -0.68
C ALA A 287 23.84 8.13 -1.72
N CYS A 288 24.47 7.20 -2.46
CA CYS A 288 25.38 7.56 -3.55
C CYS A 288 24.69 8.42 -4.62
N ALA A 289 23.50 8.02 -5.07
CA ALA A 289 22.74 8.75 -6.09
C ALA A 289 22.35 10.16 -5.60
N LYS A 290 21.95 10.30 -4.35
CA LYS A 290 21.54 11.56 -3.73
C LYS A 290 22.70 12.57 -3.64
N HIS A 291 23.90 12.09 -3.32
CA HIS A 291 25.08 12.94 -3.08
C HIS A 291 26.09 12.94 -4.24
N GLY A 292 25.69 12.45 -5.43
CA GLY A 292 26.49 12.52 -6.65
C GLY A 292 27.66 11.55 -6.73
N TYR A 293 27.74 10.56 -5.84
CA TYR A 293 28.78 9.52 -5.89
C TYR A 293 28.42 8.41 -6.86
N ARG A 294 29.40 7.96 -7.66
CA ARG A 294 29.22 6.80 -8.55
C ARG A 294 29.21 5.52 -7.71
N TRP A 295 28.13 4.74 -7.78
CA TRP A 295 28.08 3.41 -7.18
C TRP A 295 28.98 2.44 -7.99
N PRO A 296 29.97 1.76 -7.36
CA PRO A 296 30.94 0.90 -8.07
C PRO A 296 30.31 -0.40 -8.59
N ASN A 297 29.07 -0.67 -8.25
CA ASN A 297 28.34 -1.89 -8.62
C ASN A 297 29.05 -3.21 -8.25
N PRO A 298 29.52 -3.38 -6.99
CA PRO A 298 30.25 -4.56 -6.54
C PRO A 298 29.42 -5.83 -6.74
N ARG A 299 30.08 -6.98 -6.83
CA ARG A 299 29.38 -8.27 -6.70
C ARG A 299 28.80 -8.38 -5.28
N VAL A 300 27.56 -8.86 -5.18
CA VAL A 300 26.85 -8.94 -3.90
C VAL A 300 26.47 -10.38 -3.59
N LEU A 301 26.81 -10.85 -2.39
CA LEU A 301 26.41 -12.13 -1.83
C LEU A 301 25.48 -11.89 -0.63
N ASP A 302 24.26 -12.42 -0.68
CA ASP A 302 23.25 -12.33 0.39
C ASP A 302 23.30 -13.59 1.26
N THR A 303 23.76 -13.46 2.50
CA THR A 303 23.88 -14.59 3.45
C THR A 303 22.51 -15.20 3.79
N ALA A 304 21.44 -14.41 3.86
CA ALA A 304 20.09 -14.94 4.07
C ALA A 304 19.60 -15.75 2.85
N ALA A 305 19.96 -15.34 1.62
CA ALA A 305 19.66 -16.10 0.41
C ALA A 305 20.47 -17.41 0.36
N LEU A 306 21.75 -17.34 0.70
CA LEU A 306 22.64 -18.50 0.77
C LEU A 306 22.16 -19.50 1.83
N ALA A 307 21.83 -19.04 3.04
CA ALA A 307 21.29 -19.88 4.11
C ALA A 307 20.00 -20.63 3.72
N ARG A 308 19.14 -20.02 2.90
CA ARG A 308 17.93 -20.69 2.37
C ARG A 308 18.23 -21.86 1.46
N ARG A 309 19.43 -21.91 0.87
CA ARG A 309 19.85 -22.96 -0.05
C ARG A 309 20.65 -24.04 0.65
N VAL A 310 21.42 -23.67 1.66
CA VAL A 310 22.38 -24.53 2.38
C VAL A 310 21.72 -25.25 3.55
N LEU A 311 20.82 -24.57 4.27
CA LEU A 311 20.20 -25.09 5.49
C LEU A 311 18.76 -25.53 5.27
N THR A 312 18.39 -26.69 5.82
CA THR A 312 17.02 -27.21 5.81
C THR A 312 16.14 -26.50 6.84
N ARG A 313 14.82 -26.71 6.77
CA ARG A 313 13.89 -26.18 7.78
C ARG A 313 14.02 -26.89 9.13
N ASP A 314 14.49 -28.13 9.11
CA ASP A 314 14.66 -28.93 10.33
C ASP A 314 15.91 -28.51 11.09
N GLU A 315 16.93 -27.97 10.40
CA GLU A 315 18.14 -27.44 11.04
C GLU A 315 17.89 -26.07 11.68
N VAL A 316 17.14 -25.18 11.01
CA VAL A 316 16.85 -23.84 11.52
C VAL A 316 15.40 -23.42 11.21
N PRO A 317 14.64 -22.92 12.19
CA PRO A 317 13.22 -22.57 12.01
C PRO A 317 13.02 -21.36 11.08
N ASN A 318 13.99 -20.46 11.05
CA ASN A 318 13.99 -19.27 10.19
C ASN A 318 15.42 -18.89 9.79
N ARG A 319 15.57 -17.85 8.98
CA ARG A 319 16.88 -17.37 8.48
C ARG A 319 17.13 -15.93 8.93
N LYS A 320 16.69 -15.56 10.12
CA LYS A 320 17.07 -14.30 10.76
C LYS A 320 18.51 -14.39 11.26
N LEU A 321 19.23 -13.27 11.29
CA LEU A 321 20.64 -13.25 11.70
C LEU A 321 20.83 -13.87 13.08
N GLY A 322 20.05 -13.48 14.08
CA GLY A 322 20.14 -14.05 15.43
C GLY A 322 19.90 -15.56 15.49
N THR A 323 19.02 -16.12 14.64
CA THR A 323 18.82 -17.58 14.57
C THR A 323 20.01 -18.28 13.96
N LEU A 324 20.61 -17.71 12.91
CA LEU A 324 21.79 -18.26 12.27
C LEU A 324 23.03 -18.11 13.16
N ALA A 325 23.16 -16.98 13.85
CA ALA A 325 24.21 -16.75 14.82
C ALA A 325 24.19 -17.80 15.95
N ALA A 326 23.02 -18.06 16.51
CA ALA A 326 22.86 -19.13 17.50
C ALA A 326 23.18 -20.52 16.93
N TYR A 327 22.75 -20.82 15.70
CA TYR A 327 23.00 -22.10 15.03
C TYR A 327 24.51 -22.34 14.79
N PHE A 328 25.20 -21.33 14.24
CA PHE A 328 26.66 -21.41 13.98
C PHE A 328 27.51 -21.10 15.20
N ARG A 329 26.89 -20.71 16.33
CA ARG A 329 27.61 -20.34 17.60
C ARG A 329 28.64 -19.25 17.36
N THR A 330 28.18 -18.15 16.69
CA THR A 330 29.05 -17.02 16.36
C THR A 330 29.69 -16.43 17.62
N ALA A 331 30.92 -15.94 17.49
CA ALA A 331 31.64 -15.28 18.58
C ALA A 331 30.92 -13.98 19.01
N THR A 332 30.39 -13.24 18.06
CA THR A 332 29.60 -12.03 18.32
C THR A 332 28.10 -12.35 18.15
N GLN A 333 27.28 -11.94 19.12
CA GLN A 333 25.82 -12.04 18.99
C GLN A 333 25.28 -10.76 18.38
N PRO A 334 24.26 -10.84 17.50
CA PRO A 334 23.60 -9.65 16.96
C PRO A 334 22.94 -8.83 18.07
N THR A 335 23.17 -7.52 18.04
CA THR A 335 22.72 -6.57 19.07
C THR A 335 21.89 -5.42 18.50
N HIS A 336 21.61 -5.43 17.20
CA HIS A 336 21.09 -4.28 16.45
C HIS A 336 22.04 -3.07 16.52
N ARG A 337 23.34 -3.34 16.47
CA ARG A 337 24.41 -2.39 16.22
C ARG A 337 25.16 -2.86 14.99
N ALA A 338 25.32 -1.96 14.03
CA ALA A 338 25.79 -2.31 12.69
C ALA A 338 27.14 -3.08 12.70
N LEU A 339 28.08 -2.72 13.55
CA LEU A 339 29.35 -3.45 13.62
C LEU A 339 29.22 -4.86 14.21
N ASP A 340 28.41 -5.03 15.25
CA ASP A 340 28.22 -6.34 15.87
C ASP A 340 27.45 -7.28 14.95
N ASP A 341 26.45 -6.75 14.24
CA ASP A 341 25.66 -7.49 13.27
C ASP A 341 26.51 -7.86 12.04
N ALA A 342 27.40 -6.95 11.59
CA ALA A 342 28.40 -7.26 10.56
C ALA A 342 29.37 -8.36 10.99
N LYS A 343 29.90 -8.34 12.22
CA LYS A 343 30.77 -9.41 12.77
C LYS A 343 30.04 -10.73 12.86
N ALA A 344 28.83 -10.74 13.41
CA ALA A 344 28.01 -11.95 13.45
C ALA A 344 27.72 -12.49 12.04
N THR A 345 27.53 -11.60 11.07
CA THR A 345 27.33 -11.96 9.65
C THR A 345 28.62 -12.54 9.02
N VAL A 346 29.82 -12.12 9.44
CA VAL A 346 31.10 -12.74 9.04
C VAL A 346 31.13 -14.21 9.47
N ASP A 347 30.85 -14.48 10.73
CA ASP A 347 30.85 -15.86 11.25
C ASP A 347 29.79 -16.73 10.56
N VAL A 348 28.60 -16.18 10.35
CA VAL A 348 27.52 -16.84 9.59
C VAL A 348 27.96 -17.12 8.14
N LEU A 349 28.65 -16.18 7.47
CA LEU A 349 29.20 -16.36 6.12
C LEU A 349 30.19 -17.52 6.10
N HIS A 350 31.15 -17.56 7.04
CA HIS A 350 32.14 -18.64 7.14
C HIS A 350 31.45 -19.98 7.40
N GLY A 351 30.47 -20.02 8.31
CA GLY A 351 29.69 -21.24 8.57
C GLY A 351 28.94 -21.75 7.36
N LEU A 352 28.37 -20.83 6.54
CA LEU A 352 27.70 -21.18 5.29
C LEU A 352 28.67 -21.62 4.22
N ILE A 353 29.83 -20.97 4.06
CA ILE A 353 30.89 -21.38 3.12
C ILE A 353 31.38 -22.80 3.46
N GLY A 354 31.59 -23.12 4.74
CA GLY A 354 31.94 -24.46 5.16
C GLY A 354 30.94 -25.55 4.74
N ARG A 355 29.68 -25.20 4.57
CA ARG A 355 28.64 -26.12 4.05
C ARG A 355 28.59 -26.23 2.51
N LEU A 356 29.17 -25.27 1.77
CA LEU A 356 29.14 -25.23 0.30
C LEU A 356 29.97 -26.32 -0.35
N GLY A 357 31.02 -26.83 0.31
CA GLY A 357 31.85 -27.92 -0.22
C GLY A 357 31.04 -29.17 -0.59
N GLY A 358 29.98 -29.49 0.16
CA GLY A 358 29.05 -30.56 -0.18
C GLY A 358 28.21 -30.31 -1.44
N HIS A 359 28.16 -29.08 -1.94
CA HIS A 359 27.41 -28.66 -3.10
C HIS A 359 28.26 -28.39 -4.35
N ARG A 360 29.58 -28.65 -4.29
CA ARG A 360 30.56 -28.33 -5.34
C ARG A 360 30.54 -26.85 -5.73
N VAL A 361 30.48 -25.98 -4.73
CA VAL A 361 30.48 -24.52 -4.87
C VAL A 361 31.82 -24.05 -4.28
N ASP A 362 32.81 -23.85 -5.13
CA ASP A 362 34.19 -23.59 -4.70
C ASP A 362 34.64 -22.16 -5.05
N THR A 363 33.97 -21.51 -6.03
CA THR A 363 34.28 -20.16 -6.47
C THR A 363 33.23 -19.14 -6.03
N ILE A 364 33.59 -17.86 -6.03
CA ILE A 364 32.66 -16.77 -5.70
C ILE A 364 31.55 -16.66 -6.74
N GLY A 365 31.83 -16.92 -8.02
CA GLY A 365 30.83 -16.97 -9.08
C GLY A 365 29.78 -18.02 -8.80
N ASP A 366 30.20 -19.24 -8.46
CA ASP A 366 29.33 -20.36 -8.11
C ASP A 366 28.49 -20.05 -6.87
N ALA A 367 29.08 -19.45 -5.83
CA ALA A 367 28.36 -19.11 -4.60
C ALA A 367 27.26 -18.07 -4.85
N ILE A 368 27.54 -17.04 -5.65
CA ILE A 368 26.55 -16.03 -6.03
C ILE A 368 25.45 -16.65 -6.91
N GLU A 369 25.80 -17.49 -7.87
CA GLU A 369 24.84 -18.19 -8.71
C GLU A 369 24.02 -19.18 -7.88
N PHE A 370 24.64 -19.94 -7.00
CA PHE A 370 23.97 -20.86 -6.10
C PHE A 370 22.98 -20.13 -5.19
N ALA A 371 23.36 -19.00 -4.59
CA ALA A 371 22.46 -18.16 -3.79
C ALA A 371 21.28 -17.60 -4.61
N ARG A 372 21.50 -17.26 -5.89
CA ARG A 372 20.51 -16.73 -6.82
C ARG A 372 19.75 -17.80 -7.61
N ALA A 373 20.04 -19.09 -7.44
CA ALA A 373 19.46 -20.15 -8.25
C ALA A 373 17.92 -20.13 -8.18
N VAL A 374 17.29 -20.05 -9.34
CA VAL A 374 15.85 -20.22 -9.53
C VAL A 374 15.46 -21.69 -9.34
N THR A 375 14.22 -21.94 -8.92
CA THR A 375 13.74 -23.33 -8.76
C THR A 375 13.72 -24.06 -10.11
N PRO A 376 13.83 -25.41 -10.13
CA PRO A 376 13.70 -26.18 -11.36
C PRO A 376 12.41 -25.88 -12.12
N THR A 377 11.31 -25.64 -11.43
CA THR A 377 10.02 -25.25 -12.02
C THR A 377 10.10 -23.90 -12.72
N GLN A 378 10.69 -22.88 -12.07
CA GLN A 378 10.86 -21.57 -12.69
C GLN A 378 11.77 -21.63 -13.93
N ARG A 379 12.84 -22.45 -13.92
CA ARG A 379 13.71 -22.65 -15.09
C ARG A 379 12.94 -23.29 -16.26
N ARG A 380 12.22 -24.39 -16.02
CA ARG A 380 11.44 -25.08 -17.05
C ARG A 380 10.36 -24.22 -17.68
N LYS A 381 9.69 -23.38 -16.88
CA LYS A 381 8.56 -22.54 -17.31
C LYS A 381 8.98 -21.15 -17.78
N ARG A 382 10.29 -20.84 -17.86
CA ARG A 382 10.78 -19.52 -18.26
C ARG A 382 10.35 -19.13 -19.68
N HIS A 383 10.19 -20.11 -20.57
CA HIS A 383 9.70 -19.91 -21.93
C HIS A 383 8.32 -19.24 -21.97
N LEU A 384 7.49 -19.38 -20.90
CA LEU A 384 6.18 -18.72 -20.81
C LEU A 384 6.28 -17.17 -20.79
N ALA A 385 7.46 -16.61 -20.58
CA ALA A 385 7.71 -15.17 -20.64
C ALA A 385 8.28 -14.70 -21.99
N GLU A 386 8.41 -15.62 -22.97
CA GLU A 386 8.92 -15.31 -24.30
C GLU A 386 7.80 -14.78 -25.20
N GLY A 387 8.13 -13.89 -26.14
CA GLY A 387 7.17 -13.33 -27.10
C GLY A 387 6.13 -12.35 -26.52
N LEU A 388 6.17 -12.04 -25.21
CA LEU A 388 5.22 -11.12 -24.60
C LEU A 388 5.53 -9.65 -24.97
N PRO A 389 4.50 -8.80 -25.14
CA PRO A 389 4.65 -7.41 -25.51
C PRO A 389 5.23 -6.56 -24.38
N LYS A 390 6.01 -5.52 -24.75
CA LYS A 390 6.59 -4.52 -23.82
C LYS A 390 5.72 -3.27 -23.76
N VAL A 391 4.45 -3.45 -23.46
CA VAL A 391 3.43 -2.39 -23.38
C VAL A 391 2.64 -2.52 -22.09
N PRO A 392 1.91 -1.47 -21.68
CA PRO A 392 0.95 -1.57 -20.58
C PRO A 392 -0.13 -2.60 -20.87
N GLY A 393 -0.55 -3.35 -19.86
CA GLY A 393 -1.66 -4.28 -20.01
C GLY A 393 -1.78 -5.29 -18.91
N VAL A 394 -2.65 -6.27 -19.15
CA VAL A 394 -2.97 -7.36 -18.25
C VAL A 394 -2.31 -8.64 -18.74
N TYR A 395 -1.77 -9.45 -17.84
CA TYR A 395 -1.28 -10.80 -18.13
C TYR A 395 -2.07 -11.81 -17.30
N ILE A 396 -2.37 -12.95 -17.93
CA ILE A 396 -3.18 -14.01 -17.36
C ILE A 396 -2.39 -15.29 -17.41
N PHE A 397 -2.04 -15.87 -16.26
CA PHE A 397 -1.50 -17.22 -16.20
C PHE A 397 -2.65 -18.21 -16.28
N ARG A 398 -2.57 -19.16 -17.24
CA ARG A 398 -3.60 -20.17 -17.49
C ARG A 398 -3.07 -21.57 -17.25
N ALA A 399 -3.94 -22.45 -16.77
CA ALA A 399 -3.68 -23.88 -16.63
C ALA A 399 -3.81 -24.60 -18.01
N ALA A 400 -3.54 -25.89 -18.05
CA ALA A 400 -3.68 -26.72 -19.25
C ALA A 400 -5.12 -26.77 -19.79
N ASP A 401 -6.10 -26.69 -18.91
CA ASP A 401 -7.54 -26.61 -19.21
C ASP A 401 -8.03 -25.19 -19.56
N ASP A 402 -7.11 -24.29 -19.85
CA ASP A 402 -7.34 -22.87 -20.16
C ASP A 402 -7.96 -22.03 -19.02
N ARG A 403 -8.12 -22.59 -17.84
CA ARG A 403 -8.65 -21.89 -16.67
C ARG A 403 -7.67 -20.82 -16.20
N PRO A 404 -8.12 -19.56 -15.97
CA PRO A 404 -7.29 -18.51 -15.40
C PRO A 404 -6.86 -18.87 -13.97
N LEU A 405 -5.54 -18.92 -13.73
CA LEU A 405 -4.92 -19.16 -12.44
C LEU A 405 -4.65 -17.86 -11.69
N TYR A 406 -4.14 -16.87 -12.40
CA TYR A 406 -3.77 -15.58 -11.86
C TYR A 406 -3.89 -14.51 -12.93
N VAL A 407 -4.43 -13.36 -12.56
CA VAL A 407 -4.50 -12.14 -13.37
C VAL A 407 -3.66 -11.07 -12.69
N GLY A 408 -2.89 -10.32 -13.46
CA GLY A 408 -2.10 -9.21 -12.95
C GLY A 408 -1.87 -8.15 -14.02
N THR A 409 -1.49 -6.95 -13.61
CA THR A 409 -1.25 -5.81 -14.49
C THR A 409 0.18 -5.32 -14.44
N SER A 410 0.63 -4.67 -15.50
CA SER A 410 1.95 -4.03 -15.58
C SER A 410 1.97 -2.91 -16.63
N VAL A 411 2.89 -1.97 -16.46
CA VAL A 411 3.26 -0.98 -17.49
C VAL A 411 4.17 -1.58 -18.58
N ASP A 412 4.77 -2.74 -18.31
CA ASP A 412 5.54 -3.58 -19.26
C ASP A 412 5.28 -5.04 -18.91
N ILE A 413 4.40 -5.67 -19.69
CA ILE A 413 3.98 -7.06 -19.48
C ILE A 413 5.19 -8.01 -19.54
N ALA A 414 6.04 -7.89 -20.57
CA ALA A 414 7.17 -8.79 -20.78
C ALA A 414 8.15 -8.75 -19.59
N THR A 415 8.52 -7.56 -19.13
CA THR A 415 9.43 -7.40 -18.00
C THR A 415 8.80 -7.94 -16.72
N ARG A 416 7.52 -7.66 -16.50
CA ARG A 416 6.81 -8.13 -15.30
C ARG A 416 6.67 -9.64 -15.26
N VAL A 417 6.22 -10.27 -16.34
CA VAL A 417 6.06 -11.73 -16.39
C VAL A 417 7.42 -12.42 -16.25
N ARG A 418 8.47 -11.89 -16.90
CA ARG A 418 9.83 -12.42 -16.75
C ARG A 418 10.31 -12.41 -15.29
N SER A 419 9.91 -11.41 -14.49
CA SER A 419 10.29 -11.30 -13.08
C SER A 419 9.79 -12.45 -12.20
N TYR A 420 8.71 -13.13 -12.57
CA TYR A 420 8.22 -14.32 -11.84
C TYR A 420 9.15 -15.52 -11.95
N PHE A 421 9.97 -15.58 -13.00
CA PHE A 421 10.92 -16.66 -13.27
C PHE A 421 12.33 -16.35 -12.79
N THR A 422 12.48 -15.35 -11.94
CA THR A 422 13.76 -14.97 -11.33
C THR A 422 13.82 -15.39 -9.86
N ALA A 423 15.02 -15.41 -9.31
CA ALA A 423 15.26 -15.70 -7.88
C ALA A 423 14.61 -14.68 -6.93
N GLY A 424 14.23 -13.49 -7.43
CA GLY A 424 13.53 -12.47 -6.66
C GLY A 424 12.10 -12.85 -6.26
N GLU A 425 11.46 -13.82 -6.93
CA GLU A 425 10.12 -14.27 -6.58
C GLU A 425 10.17 -15.30 -5.45
N LYS A 426 9.78 -14.89 -4.24
CA LYS A 426 9.89 -15.69 -3.01
C LYS A 426 8.54 -16.20 -2.49
N ARG A 427 7.42 -15.81 -3.09
CA ARG A 427 6.08 -16.15 -2.60
C ARG A 427 5.73 -17.59 -2.95
N ALA A 428 5.57 -18.46 -1.93
CA ALA A 428 5.25 -19.88 -2.11
C ALA A 428 4.01 -20.11 -3.00
N ARG A 429 2.95 -19.29 -2.82
CA ARG A 429 1.73 -19.37 -3.62
C ARG A 429 1.96 -19.05 -5.11
N ILE A 430 2.89 -18.16 -5.43
CA ILE A 430 3.25 -17.86 -6.81
C ILE A 430 4.09 -19.01 -7.38
N SER A 431 4.99 -19.61 -6.60
CA SER A 431 5.72 -20.79 -7.02
C SER A 431 4.80 -21.96 -7.34
N GLU A 432 3.75 -22.18 -6.54
CA GLU A 432 2.69 -23.16 -6.79
C GLU A 432 1.93 -22.85 -8.09
N MET A 433 1.51 -21.59 -8.27
CA MET A 433 0.84 -21.12 -9.48
C MET A 433 1.70 -21.35 -10.73
N LEU A 434 3.01 -21.04 -10.67
CA LEU A 434 3.94 -21.29 -11.78
C LEU A 434 4.06 -22.78 -12.11
N GLY A 435 3.98 -23.65 -11.10
CA GLY A 435 3.94 -25.11 -11.31
C GLY A 435 2.74 -25.55 -12.15
N ALA A 436 1.58 -24.95 -11.92
CA ALA A 436 0.32 -25.26 -12.59
C ALA A 436 0.12 -24.51 -13.91
N ALA A 437 0.86 -23.41 -14.15
CA ALA A 437 0.69 -22.59 -15.36
C ALA A 437 1.30 -23.26 -16.59
N GLU A 438 0.56 -23.29 -17.69
CA GLU A 438 1.03 -23.82 -18.99
C GLU A 438 1.14 -22.74 -20.06
N ARG A 439 0.45 -21.62 -19.87
CA ARG A 439 0.40 -20.53 -20.85
C ARG A 439 0.29 -19.17 -20.12
N VAL A 440 0.82 -18.13 -20.74
CA VAL A 440 0.58 -16.74 -20.34
C VAL A 440 -0.07 -16.02 -21.52
N GLU A 441 -1.22 -15.44 -21.27
CA GLU A 441 -1.93 -14.60 -22.21
C GLU A 441 -1.67 -13.14 -21.85
N ALA A 442 -1.45 -12.30 -22.85
CA ALA A 442 -1.28 -10.85 -22.70
C ALA A 442 -2.48 -10.13 -23.33
N VAL A 443 -3.04 -9.18 -22.58
CA VAL A 443 -4.08 -8.27 -23.06
C VAL A 443 -3.47 -6.87 -23.04
N GLU A 444 -3.13 -6.36 -24.22
CA GLU A 444 -2.56 -5.03 -24.36
C GLU A 444 -3.59 -3.96 -24.00
N CYS A 445 -3.15 -2.90 -23.36
CA CYS A 445 -3.96 -1.77 -22.94
C CYS A 445 -3.27 -0.47 -23.37
N ALA A 446 -4.06 0.57 -23.59
CA ALA A 446 -3.53 1.87 -24.00
C ALA A 446 -2.59 2.46 -22.93
N HIS A 447 -2.97 2.35 -21.66
CA HIS A 447 -2.19 2.86 -20.54
C HIS A 447 -2.52 2.13 -19.24
N SER A 448 -1.83 2.49 -18.14
CA SER A 448 -1.92 1.79 -16.85
C SER A 448 -3.34 1.78 -16.24
N LEU A 449 -4.10 2.86 -16.35
CA LEU A 449 -5.47 2.90 -15.83
C LEU A 449 -6.37 1.86 -16.51
N GLU A 450 -6.31 1.75 -17.84
CA GLU A 450 -7.08 0.72 -18.55
C GLU A 450 -6.66 -0.68 -18.10
N ALA A 451 -5.36 -0.92 -17.95
CA ALA A 451 -4.85 -2.19 -17.48
C ALA A 451 -5.38 -2.53 -16.07
N GLU A 452 -5.36 -1.57 -15.14
CA GLU A 452 -5.85 -1.75 -13.77
C GLU A 452 -7.35 -2.04 -13.73
N VAL A 453 -8.15 -1.35 -14.54
CA VAL A 453 -9.59 -1.58 -14.63
C VAL A 453 -9.89 -2.94 -15.26
N ARG A 454 -9.18 -3.31 -16.33
CA ARG A 454 -9.35 -4.64 -16.97
C ARG A 454 -8.95 -5.77 -16.02
N GLU A 455 -7.88 -5.59 -15.23
CA GLU A 455 -7.50 -6.54 -14.18
C GLU A 455 -8.64 -6.79 -13.20
N LEU A 456 -9.24 -5.71 -12.65
CA LEU A 456 -10.37 -5.81 -11.71
C LEU A 456 -11.55 -6.56 -12.31
N ARG A 457 -11.93 -6.21 -13.55
CA ARG A 457 -13.04 -6.84 -14.26
C ARG A 457 -12.78 -8.32 -14.54
N LEU A 458 -11.55 -8.68 -14.95
CA LEU A 458 -11.16 -10.07 -15.21
C LEU A 458 -11.07 -10.90 -13.91
N ILE A 459 -10.57 -10.31 -12.82
CA ILE A 459 -10.56 -10.98 -11.52
C ILE A 459 -11.98 -11.24 -11.02
N ALA A 460 -12.88 -10.28 -11.16
CA ALA A 460 -14.29 -10.45 -10.77
C ALA A 460 -14.99 -11.52 -11.62
N ALA A 461 -14.77 -11.51 -12.95
CA ALA A 461 -15.41 -12.44 -13.86
C ALA A 461 -14.94 -13.90 -13.67
N HIS A 462 -13.65 -14.10 -13.41
CA HIS A 462 -13.05 -15.45 -13.40
C HIS A 462 -12.72 -15.97 -11.98
N ALA A 463 -12.73 -15.11 -10.96
CA ALA A 463 -12.34 -15.43 -9.58
C ALA A 463 -11.07 -16.31 -9.46
N PRO A 464 -9.92 -15.97 -10.11
CA PRO A 464 -8.77 -16.85 -10.27
C PRO A 464 -8.24 -17.34 -8.91
N PRO A 465 -7.84 -18.63 -8.75
CA PRO A 465 -7.50 -19.19 -7.44
C PRO A 465 -6.36 -18.47 -6.74
N TYR A 466 -5.37 -17.96 -7.48
CA TYR A 466 -4.19 -17.32 -6.91
C TYR A 466 -4.30 -15.81 -6.68
N ASN A 467 -5.35 -15.12 -7.18
CA ASN A 467 -5.66 -13.77 -6.73
C ASN A 467 -6.30 -13.82 -5.32
N ARG A 468 -6.04 -12.82 -4.48
CA ARG A 468 -6.59 -12.71 -3.12
C ARG A 468 -7.67 -11.65 -2.99
N ARG A 469 -7.54 -10.55 -3.72
CA ARG A 469 -8.42 -9.38 -3.66
C ARG A 469 -9.31 -9.33 -4.89
N SER A 470 -10.35 -8.51 -4.83
CA SER A 470 -11.21 -8.11 -5.96
C SER A 470 -11.98 -9.25 -6.65
N LYS A 471 -12.06 -10.44 -6.03
CA LYS A 471 -12.76 -11.60 -6.60
C LYS A 471 -14.28 -11.50 -6.51
N TYR A 472 -14.76 -10.82 -5.51
CA TYR A 472 -16.18 -10.82 -5.14
C TYR A 472 -16.61 -9.40 -4.80
N PRO A 473 -16.66 -8.50 -5.80
CA PRO A 473 -17.06 -7.10 -5.58
C PRO A 473 -18.49 -6.99 -5.00
N GLU A 474 -19.35 -7.98 -5.24
CA GLU A 474 -20.70 -8.08 -4.70
C GLU A 474 -20.75 -8.36 -3.18
N ARG A 475 -19.64 -8.74 -2.56
CA ARG A 475 -19.58 -8.99 -1.10
C ARG A 475 -19.41 -7.75 -0.25
N MET A 476 -19.40 -6.58 -0.85
CA MET A 476 -19.42 -5.32 -0.12
C MET A 476 -20.71 -5.18 0.68
N VAL A 477 -20.64 -4.44 1.78
CA VAL A 477 -21.79 -4.20 2.66
C VAL A 477 -22.03 -2.70 2.80
N TRP A 478 -23.27 -2.37 3.12
CA TRP A 478 -23.74 -1.01 3.31
C TRP A 478 -24.35 -0.87 4.69
N LEU A 479 -24.24 0.31 5.25
CA LEU A 479 -24.97 0.71 6.44
C LEU A 479 -26.11 1.61 5.99
N LYS A 480 -27.37 1.23 6.27
CA LYS A 480 -28.56 2.04 5.92
C LYS A 480 -29.47 2.26 7.11
N LEU A 481 -30.27 3.32 7.05
CA LEU A 481 -31.44 3.43 7.91
C LEU A 481 -32.55 2.52 7.38
N THR A 482 -33.22 1.82 8.30
CA THR A 482 -34.39 1.01 7.94
C THR A 482 -35.60 1.92 7.72
N ASP A 483 -36.54 1.44 6.92
CA ASP A 483 -37.83 2.12 6.71
C ASP A 483 -38.71 2.07 7.97
N GLY A 484 -39.68 3.01 8.07
CA GLY A 484 -40.67 3.07 9.13
C GLY A 484 -40.52 4.27 10.07
N PRO A 485 -41.45 4.44 11.03
CA PRO A 485 -41.54 5.63 11.87
C PRO A 485 -40.36 5.82 12.83
N TYR A 486 -39.67 4.75 13.17
CA TYR A 486 -38.50 4.77 14.05
C TYR A 486 -37.35 3.99 13.39
N PRO A 487 -36.66 4.57 12.40
CA PRO A 487 -35.56 3.90 11.69
C PRO A 487 -34.38 3.56 12.64
N ARG A 488 -33.65 2.52 12.26
CA ARG A 488 -32.39 2.09 12.91
C ARG A 488 -31.33 1.80 11.87
N LEU A 489 -30.09 1.74 12.30
CA LEU A 489 -29.01 1.29 11.41
C LEU A 489 -29.10 -0.21 11.15
N SER A 490 -28.89 -0.60 9.91
CA SER A 490 -28.83 -1.98 9.46
C SER A 490 -27.70 -2.18 8.47
N ILE A 491 -26.91 -3.25 8.65
CA ILE A 491 -25.86 -3.62 7.70
C ILE A 491 -26.44 -4.60 6.70
N VAL A 492 -26.48 -4.20 5.43
CA VAL A 492 -27.05 -4.94 4.31
C VAL A 492 -26.00 -5.17 3.23
N ARG A 493 -26.22 -6.15 2.35
CA ARG A 493 -25.39 -6.36 1.14
C ARG A 493 -25.92 -5.58 -0.04
N ASP A 494 -27.22 -5.55 -0.17
CA ASP A 494 -27.90 -4.91 -1.31
C ASP A 494 -28.68 -3.70 -0.82
N LEU A 495 -28.65 -2.64 -1.61
CA LEU A 495 -29.46 -1.44 -1.44
C LEU A 495 -30.60 -1.45 -2.46
N SER A 496 -31.78 -1.05 -2.00
CA SER A 496 -32.90 -0.77 -2.91
C SER A 496 -32.65 0.53 -3.68
N PRO A 497 -33.09 0.66 -4.93
CA PRO A 497 -33.05 1.93 -5.66
C PRO A 497 -33.78 3.08 -4.93
N THR A 498 -34.68 2.75 -4.02
CA THR A 498 -35.44 3.71 -3.19
C THR A 498 -34.74 4.10 -1.88
N ASP A 499 -33.63 3.42 -1.52
CA ASP A 499 -32.87 3.75 -0.32
C ASP A 499 -32.19 5.12 -0.46
N THR A 500 -32.53 6.07 0.41
CA THR A 500 -31.99 7.44 0.38
C THR A 500 -30.99 7.73 1.49
N ALA A 501 -30.97 6.93 2.55
CA ALA A 501 -30.12 7.13 3.74
C ALA A 501 -29.22 5.93 3.97
N TYR A 502 -28.00 6.00 3.48
CA TYR A 502 -27.00 4.93 3.54
C TYR A 502 -25.58 5.47 3.64
N LEU A 503 -24.67 4.60 4.03
CA LEU A 503 -23.22 4.86 4.07
C LEU A 503 -22.49 3.62 3.53
N GLY A 504 -21.48 3.82 2.69
CA GLY A 504 -20.67 2.74 2.13
C GLY A 504 -20.21 3.03 0.69
N PRO A 505 -19.80 2.00 -0.06
CA PRO A 505 -19.69 0.58 0.36
C PRO A 505 -18.53 0.32 1.30
N PHE A 506 -18.68 -0.64 2.21
CA PHE A 506 -17.62 -1.10 3.10
C PHE A 506 -16.98 -2.40 2.57
N THR A 507 -15.68 -2.51 2.70
CA THR A 507 -14.92 -3.70 2.28
C THR A 507 -15.09 -4.88 3.23
N SER A 508 -15.61 -4.66 4.44
CA SER A 508 -15.89 -5.70 5.41
C SER A 508 -17.03 -5.32 6.35
N ARG A 509 -17.73 -6.33 6.85
CA ARG A 509 -18.79 -6.17 7.85
C ARG A 509 -18.26 -5.50 9.13
N ARG A 510 -17.05 -5.85 9.56
CA ARG A 510 -16.40 -5.24 10.74
C ARG A 510 -16.20 -3.73 10.58
N ALA A 511 -15.82 -3.26 9.38
CA ALA A 511 -15.67 -1.82 9.12
C ALA A 511 -17.03 -1.10 9.19
N ALA A 512 -18.11 -1.72 8.69
CA ALA A 512 -19.46 -1.19 8.81
C ALA A 512 -19.97 -1.17 10.26
N GLU A 513 -19.67 -2.21 11.04
CA GLU A 513 -20.01 -2.29 12.47
C GLU A 513 -19.30 -1.20 13.26
N LEU A 514 -18.03 -0.93 12.95
CA LEU A 514 -17.26 0.13 13.61
C LEU A 514 -17.83 1.52 13.31
N ALA A 515 -18.22 1.78 12.06
CA ALA A 515 -18.87 3.02 11.67
C ALA A 515 -20.27 3.15 12.31
N ALA A 516 -21.06 2.07 12.34
CA ALA A 516 -22.36 2.06 13.03
C ALA A 516 -22.23 2.38 14.51
N ALA A 517 -21.21 1.81 15.19
CA ALA A 517 -20.92 2.12 16.58
C ALA A 517 -20.55 3.58 16.79
N GLY A 518 -19.83 4.22 15.81
CA GLY A 518 -19.55 5.65 15.83
C GLY A 518 -20.82 6.48 15.77
N PHE A 519 -21.76 6.15 14.90
CA PHE A 519 -23.06 6.83 14.84
C PHE A 519 -23.87 6.63 16.12
N HIS A 520 -23.87 5.44 16.71
CA HIS A 520 -24.54 5.15 17.99
C HIS A 520 -23.89 5.87 19.18
N ASP A 521 -22.63 6.25 19.10
CA ASP A 521 -21.98 7.08 20.12
C ASP A 521 -22.30 8.58 19.95
N ALA A 522 -22.60 9.02 18.74
CA ALA A 522 -22.88 10.42 18.41
C ALA A 522 -24.37 10.77 18.40
N VAL A 523 -25.23 9.83 18.04
CA VAL A 523 -26.66 10.04 17.76
C VAL A 523 -27.50 9.00 18.48
N PRO A 524 -28.62 9.37 19.13
CA PRO A 524 -29.42 8.45 19.96
C PRO A 524 -30.31 7.50 19.12
N LEU A 525 -29.76 6.91 18.05
CA LEU A 525 -30.48 5.94 17.23
C LEU A 525 -30.76 4.64 18.01
N ARG A 526 -31.98 4.16 17.94
CA ARG A 526 -32.32 2.87 18.53
C ARG A 526 -31.51 1.72 17.92
N GLN A 527 -31.12 0.75 18.74
CA GLN A 527 -30.31 -0.39 18.31
C GLN A 527 -31.10 -1.71 18.28
N CYS A 528 -32.27 -1.74 18.92
CA CYS A 528 -33.14 -2.92 18.95
C CYS A 528 -33.64 -3.30 17.55
N THR A 529 -33.78 -4.62 17.33
CA THR A 529 -34.22 -5.19 16.04
C THR A 529 -35.71 -5.41 15.95
N HIS A 530 -36.45 -5.25 17.06
CA HIS A 530 -37.91 -5.47 17.04
C HIS A 530 -38.60 -4.43 16.15
N ARG A 531 -39.69 -4.84 15.55
CA ARG A 531 -40.59 -3.93 14.86
C ARG A 531 -41.40 -3.16 15.92
N LEU A 532 -41.17 -1.85 16.00
CA LEU A 532 -41.95 -1.01 16.90
C LEU A 532 -43.31 -0.71 16.30
N SER A 533 -44.35 -0.73 17.15
CA SER A 533 -45.71 -0.39 16.78
C SER A 533 -46.06 1.01 17.31
N LEU A 534 -46.84 1.76 16.53
CA LEU A 534 -47.39 3.05 16.97
C LEU A 534 -48.60 2.84 17.93
N ARG A 535 -49.09 1.61 18.04
CA ARG A 535 -50.30 1.28 18.87
C ARG A 535 -49.96 0.53 20.15
N THR A 536 -48.81 -0.15 20.21
CA THR A 536 -48.46 -1.03 21.32
C THR A 536 -47.19 -0.55 21.98
N VAL A 537 -47.27 -0.24 23.25
CA VAL A 537 -46.14 0.10 24.12
C VAL A 537 -45.39 -1.18 24.52
N THR A 538 -44.07 -1.13 24.45
CA THR A 538 -43.20 -2.18 24.98
C THR A 538 -42.20 -1.59 25.94
N PRO A 539 -41.80 -2.28 27.02
CA PRO A 539 -40.85 -1.76 28.01
C PRO A 539 -39.53 -1.34 27.36
N ALA A 540 -38.93 -0.23 27.83
CA ALA A 540 -37.64 0.22 27.41
C ALA A 540 -36.53 -0.76 27.85
N CYS A 541 -35.45 -0.77 27.10
CA CYS A 541 -34.24 -1.52 27.45
C CYS A 541 -33.22 -0.59 28.16
N ALA A 542 -32.17 -1.18 28.74
CA ALA A 542 -31.11 -0.48 29.44
C ALA A 542 -30.47 0.70 28.63
N LEU A 543 -30.53 0.68 27.29
CA LEU A 543 -30.03 1.80 26.49
C LEU A 543 -30.83 3.08 26.68
N ALA A 544 -32.11 2.99 27.02
CA ALA A 544 -32.94 4.14 27.34
C ALA A 544 -32.55 4.73 28.72
N GLU A 545 -32.31 3.87 29.70
CA GLU A 545 -31.86 4.27 31.06
C GLU A 545 -30.48 4.95 30.98
N LEU A 546 -29.62 4.48 30.08
CA LEU A 546 -28.29 5.08 29.83
C LEU A 546 -28.35 6.36 28.95
N GLY A 547 -29.51 6.86 28.58
CA GLY A 547 -29.68 8.03 27.70
C GLY A 547 -29.17 7.82 26.28
N ARG A 548 -28.96 6.58 25.85
CA ARG A 548 -28.44 6.22 24.52
C ARG A 548 -29.53 5.88 23.50
N CYS A 549 -30.79 5.91 23.92
CA CYS A 549 -31.97 5.72 23.09
C CYS A 549 -33.13 6.52 23.69
N PRO A 550 -33.91 7.26 22.90
CA PRO A 550 -35.01 8.10 23.39
C PRO A 550 -36.28 7.29 23.71
N ALA A 551 -36.20 5.98 23.81
CA ALA A 551 -37.29 5.05 24.16
C ALA A 551 -38.55 5.14 23.27
N PRO A 552 -38.43 5.08 21.94
CA PRO A 552 -39.60 5.09 21.06
C PRO A 552 -40.53 3.88 21.26
N CYS A 553 -40.05 2.83 21.90
CA CYS A 553 -40.84 1.65 22.28
C CYS A 553 -41.84 1.93 23.40
N GLU A 554 -41.62 2.93 24.23
CA GLU A 554 -42.52 3.41 25.28
C GLU A 554 -43.34 4.61 24.84
N HIS A 555 -43.30 5.00 23.55
CA HIS A 555 -43.91 6.21 22.99
C HIS A 555 -43.50 7.50 23.73
N LYS A 556 -42.27 7.55 24.30
CA LYS A 556 -41.70 8.74 24.95
C LYS A 556 -41.28 9.82 23.96
N ILE A 557 -41.24 9.49 22.69
CA ILE A 557 -40.88 10.37 21.59
C ILE A 557 -41.80 10.06 20.39
N THR A 558 -42.22 11.08 19.68
CA THR A 558 -43.02 10.93 18.44
C THR A 558 -42.11 10.50 17.28
N PRO A 559 -42.66 9.97 16.18
CA PRO A 559 -41.87 9.66 14.98
C PRO A 559 -41.14 10.87 14.40
N GLU A 560 -41.78 12.05 14.43
CA GLU A 560 -41.24 13.31 13.92
C GLU A 560 -40.05 13.78 14.78
N GLU A 561 -40.21 13.83 16.10
CA GLU A 561 -39.14 14.18 17.03
C GLU A 561 -37.98 13.19 16.99
N TYR A 562 -38.28 11.89 16.76
CA TYR A 562 -37.28 10.86 16.59
C TYR A 562 -36.52 11.05 15.26
N ASP A 563 -37.23 11.41 14.22
CA ASP A 563 -36.61 11.70 12.92
C ASP A 563 -35.65 12.87 13.03
N ASP A 564 -36.08 13.96 13.64
CA ASP A 564 -35.28 15.18 13.80
C ASP A 564 -34.05 14.96 14.71
N SER A 565 -34.22 14.26 15.82
CA SER A 565 -33.14 14.09 16.82
C SER A 565 -32.20 12.93 16.52
N ALA A 566 -32.64 11.88 15.84
CA ALA A 566 -31.88 10.65 15.65
C ALA A 566 -31.62 10.31 14.16
N ALA A 567 -32.62 10.33 13.29
CA ALA A 567 -32.44 9.87 11.92
C ALA A 567 -31.90 10.96 10.97
N ALA A 568 -32.39 12.18 11.08
CA ALA A 568 -31.92 13.31 10.27
C ALA A 568 -30.42 13.60 10.43
N PRO A 569 -29.81 13.55 11.65
CA PRO A 569 -28.38 13.70 11.81
C PRO A 569 -27.56 12.66 11.03
N PHE A 570 -28.01 11.41 10.95
CA PHE A 570 -27.34 10.40 10.11
C PHE A 570 -27.45 10.75 8.63
N ARG A 571 -28.64 11.14 8.14
CA ARG A 571 -28.84 11.52 6.74
C ARG A 571 -27.97 12.71 6.37
N THR A 572 -27.96 13.75 7.20
CA THR A 572 -27.17 14.97 6.99
C THR A 572 -25.67 14.64 6.97
N ALA A 573 -25.19 13.86 7.95
CA ALA A 573 -23.78 13.49 8.04
C ALA A 573 -23.30 12.69 6.83
N THR A 574 -24.12 11.79 6.30
CA THR A 574 -23.75 10.96 5.14
C THR A 574 -23.88 11.74 3.84
N ALA A 575 -24.90 12.57 3.67
CA ALA A 575 -25.14 13.28 2.42
C ALA A 575 -24.27 14.55 2.26
N SER A 576 -24.22 15.41 3.28
CA SER A 576 -23.69 16.78 3.11
C SER A 576 -22.76 17.26 4.22
N ASP A 577 -23.10 17.11 5.50
CA ASP A 577 -22.36 17.70 6.63
C ASP A 577 -22.21 16.75 7.81
N PRO A 578 -21.05 16.13 8.00
CA PRO A 578 -20.77 15.27 9.16
C PRO A 578 -20.37 16.04 10.43
N GLN A 579 -20.29 17.38 10.42
CA GLN A 579 -19.79 18.18 11.55
C GLN A 579 -20.47 17.84 12.88
N PRO A 580 -21.83 17.78 12.98
CA PRO A 580 -22.48 17.50 14.25
C PRO A 580 -22.08 16.12 14.84
N VAL A 581 -21.91 15.10 13.98
CA VAL A 581 -21.48 13.78 14.40
C VAL A 581 -20.02 13.78 14.83
N VAL A 582 -19.17 14.52 14.12
CA VAL A 582 -17.75 14.67 14.45
C VAL A 582 -17.59 15.37 15.79
N ASP A 583 -18.31 16.48 16.02
CA ASP A 583 -18.27 17.24 17.27
C ASP A 583 -18.73 16.40 18.47
N ALA A 584 -19.80 15.65 18.32
CA ALA A 584 -20.28 14.73 19.36
C ALA A 584 -19.24 13.67 19.73
N LEU A 585 -18.56 13.07 18.74
CA LEU A 585 -17.52 12.08 18.97
C LEU A 585 -16.27 12.70 19.60
N LEU A 586 -15.87 13.90 19.17
CA LEU A 586 -14.74 14.63 19.77
C LEU A 586 -15.02 15.02 21.21
N ALA A 587 -16.22 15.54 21.49
CA ALA A 587 -16.63 15.86 22.86
C ALA A 587 -16.59 14.62 23.76
N ARG A 588 -17.03 13.48 23.26
CA ARG A 588 -16.95 12.20 24.00
C ARG A 588 -15.52 11.75 24.25
N ILE A 589 -14.62 11.87 23.26
CA ILE A 589 -13.19 11.59 23.42
C ILE A 589 -12.59 12.49 24.50
N ASP A 590 -12.96 13.78 24.51
CA ASP A 590 -12.46 14.76 25.45
C ASP A 590 -12.91 14.48 26.90
N VAL A 591 -14.17 14.10 27.11
CA VAL A 591 -14.69 13.64 28.42
C VAL A 591 -13.91 12.43 28.90
N LEU A 592 -13.80 11.37 28.08
CA LEU A 592 -13.08 10.16 28.44
C LEU A 592 -11.60 10.41 28.74
N SER A 593 -10.99 11.36 28.03
CA SER A 593 -9.58 11.73 28.25
C SER A 593 -9.38 12.49 29.56
N ARG A 594 -10.32 13.38 29.92
CA ARG A 594 -10.30 14.07 31.23
C ARG A 594 -10.49 13.09 32.37
N ASP A 595 -11.34 12.07 32.19
CA ASP A 595 -11.59 11.00 33.15
C ASP A 595 -10.45 9.96 33.17
N GLN A 596 -9.36 10.16 32.41
CA GLN A 596 -8.21 9.26 32.27
C GLN A 596 -8.58 7.84 31.71
N ARG A 597 -9.70 7.72 31.02
CA ARG A 597 -10.19 6.49 30.36
C ARG A 597 -9.66 6.40 28.95
N TYR A 598 -8.34 6.34 28.81
CA TYR A 598 -7.64 6.47 27.51
C TYR A 598 -7.95 5.33 26.53
N GLU A 599 -8.14 4.11 27.01
CA GLU A 599 -8.50 2.98 26.12
C GLU A 599 -9.89 3.16 25.51
N GLU A 600 -10.84 3.64 26.28
CA GLU A 600 -12.19 3.94 25.77
C GLU A 600 -12.17 5.14 24.82
N ALA A 601 -11.39 6.17 25.12
CA ALA A 601 -11.17 7.29 24.21
C ALA A 601 -10.56 6.82 22.88
N ALA A 602 -9.61 5.87 22.91
CA ALA A 602 -9.02 5.27 21.73
C ALA A 602 -10.04 4.46 20.90
N VAL A 603 -10.97 3.76 21.55
CA VAL A 603 -12.07 3.08 20.87
C VAL A 603 -12.98 4.08 20.16
N VAL A 604 -13.38 5.17 20.83
CA VAL A 604 -14.21 6.24 20.21
C VAL A 604 -13.47 6.91 19.06
N ARG A 605 -12.16 7.17 19.19
CA ARG A 605 -11.31 7.69 18.12
C ARG A 605 -11.30 6.76 16.90
N SER A 606 -11.20 5.44 17.11
CA SER A 606 -11.25 4.46 16.02
C SER A 606 -12.61 4.43 15.31
N ARG A 607 -13.71 4.66 16.05
CA ARG A 607 -15.06 4.80 15.51
C ARG A 607 -15.21 6.08 14.69
N LEU A 608 -14.70 7.20 15.19
CA LEU A 608 -14.63 8.46 14.45
C LEU A 608 -13.87 8.31 13.12
N ALA A 609 -12.70 7.68 13.15
CA ALA A 609 -11.93 7.40 11.95
C ALA A 609 -12.72 6.53 10.95
N ALA A 610 -13.46 5.54 11.42
CA ALA A 610 -14.29 4.68 10.56
C ALA A 610 -15.45 5.45 9.92
N VAL A 611 -16.15 6.31 10.66
CA VAL A 611 -17.21 7.19 10.14
C VAL A 611 -16.64 8.13 9.08
N LEU A 612 -15.59 8.88 9.40
CA LEU A 612 -14.98 9.85 8.48
C LEU A 612 -14.47 9.17 7.20
N ARG A 613 -13.75 8.05 7.32
CA ARG A 613 -13.22 7.30 6.17
C ARG A 613 -14.35 6.87 5.23
N ALA A 614 -15.43 6.34 5.78
CA ALA A 614 -16.56 5.87 4.99
C ALA A 614 -17.29 7.03 4.31
N THR A 615 -17.51 8.16 5.02
CA THR A 615 -18.20 9.33 4.49
C THR A 615 -17.37 10.03 3.41
N VAL A 616 -16.06 10.25 3.65
CA VAL A 616 -15.13 10.80 2.64
C VAL A 616 -15.15 9.94 1.37
N ARG A 617 -15.03 8.62 1.54
CA ARG A 617 -15.05 7.68 0.43
C ARG A 617 -16.34 7.75 -0.36
N MET A 618 -17.48 7.70 0.32
CA MET A 618 -18.79 7.73 -0.32
C MET A 618 -19.03 9.03 -1.07
N GLN A 619 -18.74 10.19 -0.46
CA GLN A 619 -18.93 11.50 -1.10
C GLN A 619 -18.03 11.68 -2.34
N ARG A 620 -16.77 11.18 -2.28
CA ARG A 620 -15.88 11.20 -3.46
C ARG A 620 -16.38 10.31 -4.59
N LEU A 621 -16.85 9.11 -4.27
CA LEU A 621 -17.44 8.22 -5.26
C LEU A 621 -18.71 8.80 -5.86
N ALA A 622 -19.62 9.36 -5.03
CA ALA A 622 -20.85 10.00 -5.48
C ALA A 622 -20.59 11.17 -6.41
N ALA A 623 -19.59 12.00 -6.13
CA ALA A 623 -19.20 13.13 -6.98
C ALA A 623 -18.77 12.67 -8.38
N LEU A 624 -18.05 11.53 -8.50
CA LEU A 624 -17.65 10.98 -9.79
C LEU A 624 -18.81 10.27 -10.52
N THR A 625 -19.56 9.44 -9.80
CA THR A 625 -20.66 8.64 -10.41
C THR A 625 -21.84 9.49 -10.86
N GLY A 626 -22.00 10.69 -10.27
CA GLY A 626 -23.00 11.68 -10.70
C GLY A 626 -22.70 12.33 -12.05
N ILE A 627 -21.48 12.22 -12.58
CA ILE A 627 -21.10 12.78 -13.88
C ILE A 627 -21.47 11.78 -14.98
N VAL A 628 -22.33 12.19 -15.91
CA VAL A 628 -22.77 11.32 -17.03
C VAL A 628 -21.59 10.94 -17.90
N GLU A 629 -20.77 11.91 -18.32
CA GLU A 629 -19.57 11.68 -19.11
C GLU A 629 -18.47 12.67 -18.71
N LEU A 630 -17.26 12.15 -18.55
CA LEU A 630 -16.05 12.91 -18.25
C LEU A 630 -14.91 12.37 -19.12
N ALA A 631 -14.21 13.28 -19.82
CA ALA A 631 -12.97 12.98 -20.52
C ALA A 631 -11.80 13.68 -19.82
N ALA A 632 -10.73 12.94 -19.61
CA ALA A 632 -9.51 13.48 -19.00
C ALA A 632 -8.26 12.99 -19.73
N ALA A 633 -7.20 13.76 -19.60
CA ALA A 633 -5.90 13.53 -20.26
C ALA A 633 -4.76 13.65 -19.27
N ARG A 634 -3.73 12.80 -19.42
CA ARG A 634 -2.46 12.87 -18.69
C ARG A 634 -1.30 12.74 -19.64
N PRO A 635 -0.17 13.45 -19.42
CA PRO A 635 1.03 13.26 -20.24
C PRO A 635 1.49 11.81 -20.23
N ALA A 636 1.72 11.24 -21.40
CA ALA A 636 2.21 9.89 -21.55
C ALA A 636 3.75 9.85 -21.41
N ALA A 637 4.30 8.79 -20.80
CA ALA A 637 5.74 8.64 -20.53
C ALA A 637 6.61 8.71 -21.81
N ARG A 638 6.07 8.33 -22.97
CA ARG A 638 6.74 8.36 -24.28
C ARG A 638 6.39 9.61 -25.12
N GLY A 639 5.81 10.63 -24.48
CA GLY A 639 5.23 11.79 -25.14
C GLY A 639 3.79 11.54 -25.60
N GLY A 640 3.07 12.64 -25.92
CA GLY A 640 1.64 12.58 -26.20
C GLY A 640 0.77 12.54 -24.94
N TRP A 641 -0.46 12.01 -25.06
CA TRP A 641 -1.46 12.06 -23.99
C TRP A 641 -2.16 10.73 -23.80
N GLU A 642 -2.14 10.21 -22.56
CA GLU A 642 -3.06 9.15 -22.13
C GLU A 642 -4.44 9.77 -21.97
N LEU A 643 -5.46 9.15 -22.56
CA LEU A 643 -6.84 9.64 -22.57
C LEU A 643 -7.75 8.61 -21.91
N ALA A 644 -8.61 9.06 -21.01
CA ALA A 644 -9.64 8.25 -20.38
C ALA A 644 -11.02 8.88 -20.58
N LEU A 645 -11.99 8.08 -21.00
CA LEU A 645 -13.40 8.43 -21.05
C LEU A 645 -14.15 7.65 -19.98
N VAL A 646 -14.77 8.37 -19.07
CA VAL A 646 -15.47 7.82 -17.91
C VAL A 646 -16.94 8.19 -17.99
N ARG A 647 -17.83 7.20 -17.79
CA ARG A 647 -19.28 7.40 -17.73
C ARG A 647 -19.81 6.85 -16.42
N HIS A 648 -20.47 7.68 -15.63
CA HIS A 648 -21.04 7.31 -14.33
C HIS A 648 -20.05 6.55 -13.43
N GLY A 649 -18.78 7.01 -13.39
CA GLY A 649 -17.72 6.40 -12.60
C GLY A 649 -17.15 5.09 -13.15
N ARG A 650 -17.54 4.66 -14.36
CA ARG A 650 -17.05 3.49 -15.09
C ARG A 650 -16.14 3.92 -16.23
N LEU A 651 -15.00 3.25 -16.40
CA LEU A 651 -14.11 3.50 -17.53
C LEU A 651 -14.78 2.96 -18.81
N ALA A 652 -15.28 3.87 -19.64
CA ALA A 652 -15.99 3.55 -20.88
C ALA A 652 -15.05 3.43 -22.09
N GLY A 653 -13.90 4.10 -22.06
CA GLY A 653 -12.91 4.02 -23.12
C GLY A 653 -11.56 4.59 -22.70
N ALA A 654 -10.49 4.14 -23.37
CA ALA A 654 -9.13 4.55 -23.12
C ALA A 654 -8.32 4.59 -24.43
N GLY A 655 -7.31 5.44 -24.48
CA GLY A 655 -6.42 5.53 -25.64
C GLY A 655 -5.22 6.41 -25.39
N VAL A 656 -4.29 6.45 -26.36
CA VAL A 656 -3.11 7.33 -26.33
C VAL A 656 -3.05 8.15 -27.59
N SER A 657 -2.96 9.46 -27.44
CA SER A 657 -2.63 10.37 -28.55
C SER A 657 -1.12 10.39 -28.75
N PRO A 658 -0.61 10.21 -29.99
CA PRO A 658 0.82 10.26 -30.27
C PRO A 658 1.44 11.63 -29.95
N PRO A 659 2.79 11.69 -29.75
CA PRO A 659 3.50 12.95 -29.60
C PRO A 659 3.28 13.89 -30.81
N GLY A 660 3.08 15.19 -30.54
CA GLY A 660 2.85 16.20 -31.57
C GLY A 660 1.45 16.20 -32.22
N VAL A 661 0.62 15.21 -31.89
CA VAL A 661 -0.77 15.12 -32.40
C VAL A 661 -1.73 15.68 -31.35
N HIS A 662 -2.65 16.54 -31.83
CA HIS A 662 -3.68 17.09 -30.94
C HIS A 662 -4.60 15.95 -30.41
N PRO A 663 -4.89 15.89 -29.11
CA PRO A 663 -5.60 14.73 -28.51
C PRO A 663 -7.10 14.62 -28.87
N ARG A 664 -7.75 15.69 -29.33
CA ARG A 664 -9.20 15.69 -29.65
C ARG A 664 -9.63 14.65 -30.68
N PRO A 665 -8.96 14.44 -31.83
CA PRO A 665 -9.35 13.40 -32.77
C PRO A 665 -9.32 12.00 -32.15
N THR A 666 -8.28 11.71 -31.35
CA THR A 666 -8.18 10.44 -30.61
C THR A 666 -9.32 10.30 -29.61
N LEU A 667 -9.69 11.36 -28.88
CA LEU A 667 -10.83 11.37 -27.95
C LEU A 667 -12.13 11.13 -28.68
N THR A 668 -12.34 11.71 -29.87
CA THR A 668 -13.54 11.47 -30.70
C THR A 668 -13.63 10.00 -31.11
N THR A 669 -12.53 9.38 -31.50
CA THR A 669 -12.48 7.94 -31.82
C THR A 669 -12.80 7.09 -30.60
N ILE A 670 -12.20 7.39 -29.43
CA ILE A 670 -12.50 6.70 -28.17
C ILE A 670 -14.00 6.80 -27.86
N ARG A 671 -14.58 7.99 -27.97
CA ARG A 671 -16.01 8.23 -27.69
C ARG A 671 -16.93 7.43 -28.61
N ALA A 672 -16.57 7.30 -29.89
CA ALA A 672 -17.35 6.53 -30.88
C ALA A 672 -17.33 5.02 -30.61
N THR A 673 -16.25 4.50 -29.99
CA THR A 673 -16.07 3.07 -29.69
C THR A 673 -16.28 2.74 -28.21
N ALA A 674 -16.59 3.74 -27.39
CA ALA A 674 -16.71 3.60 -25.95
C ALA A 674 -17.91 2.73 -25.54
N GLU A 675 -17.74 2.00 -24.42
CA GLU A 675 -18.79 1.23 -23.78
C GLU A 675 -20.01 2.13 -23.46
N THR A 676 -21.20 1.68 -23.86
CA THR A 676 -22.44 2.35 -23.43
C THR A 676 -22.68 1.99 -21.97
N VAL A 677 -22.76 3.02 -21.13
CA VAL A 677 -22.97 2.86 -19.68
C VAL A 677 -24.30 3.52 -19.32
N SER A 678 -25.23 2.72 -18.84
CA SER A 678 -26.45 3.25 -18.21
C SER A 678 -26.08 3.75 -16.82
N GLY A 679 -26.60 4.92 -16.43
CA GLY A 679 -26.43 5.44 -15.08
C GLY A 679 -26.94 4.43 -14.05
N GLY A 680 -26.28 4.37 -12.91
CA GLY A 680 -26.76 3.59 -11.79
C GLY A 680 -28.10 4.11 -11.27
N HIS A 681 -28.91 3.23 -10.71
CA HIS A 681 -30.20 3.61 -10.11
C HIS A 681 -29.99 3.79 -8.59
N GLY A 682 -30.24 5.00 -8.10
CA GLY A 682 -30.04 5.33 -6.70
C GLY A 682 -28.58 5.12 -6.24
N PRO A 683 -28.34 4.45 -5.12
CA PRO A 683 -27.00 4.24 -4.57
C PRO A 683 -26.18 3.17 -5.29
N VAL A 684 -26.75 2.46 -6.28
CA VAL A 684 -26.06 1.39 -7.00
C VAL A 684 -25.23 2.00 -8.14
N PRO A 685 -23.91 1.98 -8.06
CA PRO A 685 -23.05 2.57 -9.09
C PRO A 685 -23.04 1.71 -10.36
N ALA A 686 -22.79 2.35 -11.51
CA ALA A 686 -22.59 1.67 -12.80
C ALA A 686 -21.28 0.85 -12.87
N ALA A 687 -20.35 1.09 -11.93
CA ALA A 687 -19.09 0.39 -11.78
C ALA A 687 -18.91 -0.10 -10.35
N THR A 688 -17.99 -1.05 -10.15
CA THR A 688 -17.58 -1.42 -8.79
C THR A 688 -16.87 -0.25 -8.11
N ALA A 689 -16.98 -0.15 -6.79
CA ALA A 689 -16.31 0.91 -6.04
C ALA A 689 -14.78 0.88 -6.24
N GLU A 690 -14.18 -0.30 -6.37
CA GLU A 690 -12.74 -0.45 -6.64
C GLU A 690 -12.36 0.15 -8.01
N GLU A 691 -13.18 -0.05 -9.04
CA GLU A 691 -12.95 0.54 -10.35
C GLU A 691 -13.04 2.08 -10.30
N SER A 692 -14.11 2.61 -9.69
CA SER A 692 -14.28 4.06 -9.52
C SER A 692 -13.16 4.69 -8.70
N GLU A 693 -12.63 3.98 -7.68
CA GLU A 693 -11.47 4.43 -6.90
C GLU A 693 -10.17 4.47 -7.70
N ARG A 694 -9.94 3.51 -8.60
CA ARG A 694 -8.80 3.55 -9.53
C ARG A 694 -8.89 4.76 -10.44
N ILE A 695 -10.07 5.02 -10.97
CA ILE A 695 -10.32 6.20 -11.80
C ILE A 695 -10.09 7.48 -11.01
N LEU A 696 -10.63 7.61 -9.78
CA LEU A 696 -10.41 8.77 -8.91
C LEU A 696 -8.93 8.97 -8.63
N SER A 697 -8.20 7.92 -8.28
CA SER A 697 -6.76 7.98 -7.99
C SER A 697 -5.95 8.46 -9.20
N TRP A 698 -6.39 8.13 -10.42
CA TRP A 698 -5.77 8.59 -11.64
C TRP A 698 -6.15 10.05 -11.96
N LEU A 699 -7.42 10.44 -11.74
CA LEU A 699 -7.92 11.80 -11.99
C LEU A 699 -7.34 12.83 -11.01
N GLU A 700 -7.09 12.45 -9.76
CA GLU A 700 -6.57 13.34 -8.70
C GLU A 700 -5.06 13.57 -8.78
N ARG A 701 -4.35 12.96 -9.72
CA ARG A 701 -2.92 13.22 -9.92
C ARG A 701 -2.70 14.64 -10.47
N PRO A 702 -1.66 15.35 -10.00
CA PRO A 702 -1.40 16.74 -10.41
C PRO A 702 -1.24 16.93 -11.93
N GLU A 703 -0.75 15.89 -12.61
CA GLU A 703 -0.50 15.90 -14.08
C GLU A 703 -1.79 15.71 -14.90
N THR A 704 -2.86 15.22 -14.28
CA THR A 704 -4.12 14.95 -15.01
C THR A 704 -4.87 16.26 -15.27
N ARG A 705 -5.39 16.39 -16.48
CA ARG A 705 -6.20 17.51 -16.95
C ARG A 705 -7.59 17.04 -17.30
N LEU A 706 -8.61 17.70 -16.76
CA LEU A 706 -10.00 17.51 -17.20
C LEU A 706 -10.16 18.19 -18.54
N VAL A 707 -10.62 17.45 -19.55
CA VAL A 707 -10.77 17.94 -20.93
C VAL A 707 -12.19 18.36 -21.21
N GLU A 708 -13.16 17.49 -20.91
CA GLU A 708 -14.58 17.70 -21.12
C GLU A 708 -15.37 17.03 -19.98
N MET A 709 -16.45 17.67 -19.56
CA MET A 709 -17.40 17.11 -18.59
C MET A 709 -18.83 17.50 -18.95
N SER A 710 -19.77 16.57 -18.77
CA SER A 710 -21.20 16.81 -19.00
C SER A 710 -21.84 17.67 -17.89
N SER A 711 -21.27 17.66 -16.69
CA SER A 711 -21.71 18.44 -15.51
C SER A 711 -20.53 18.78 -14.64
N GLY A 712 -20.68 19.74 -13.70
CA GLY A 712 -19.63 20.10 -12.77
C GLY A 712 -19.23 18.95 -11.85
N TRP A 713 -17.94 18.83 -11.54
CA TRP A 713 -17.45 17.93 -10.51
C TRP A 713 -17.39 18.67 -9.18
N SER A 714 -18.33 18.34 -8.29
CA SER A 714 -18.43 19.00 -7.00
C SER A 714 -18.64 18.00 -5.86
N SER A 715 -18.16 18.35 -4.70
CA SER A 715 -18.46 17.69 -3.43
C SER A 715 -19.11 18.71 -2.49
N PRO A 716 -19.90 18.28 -1.51
CA PRO A 716 -20.49 19.21 -0.55
C PRO A 716 -19.40 20.07 0.12
N ALA A 717 -19.62 21.39 0.16
CA ALA A 717 -18.65 22.33 0.76
C ALA A 717 -18.43 22.05 2.26
N SER A 718 -19.49 21.65 2.97
CA SER A 718 -19.46 21.18 4.37
C SER A 718 -19.11 19.69 4.50
N GLY A 719 -18.79 19.00 3.41
CA GLY A 719 -18.59 17.56 3.38
C GLY A 719 -17.41 17.05 4.18
N ALA A 720 -17.32 15.72 4.26
CA ALA A 720 -16.32 15.01 5.05
C ALA A 720 -14.87 15.27 4.58
N GLY A 721 -14.67 15.75 3.36
CA GLY A 721 -13.35 16.06 2.81
C GLY A 721 -12.53 17.07 3.61
N ARG A 722 -13.19 17.99 4.35
CA ARG A 722 -12.54 18.97 5.23
C ARG A 722 -11.88 18.33 6.47
N PHE A 723 -12.24 17.10 6.81
CA PHE A 723 -11.69 16.38 7.96
C PHE A 723 -10.55 15.42 7.60
N ARG A 724 -9.91 15.55 6.43
CA ARG A 724 -8.81 14.68 6.01
C ARG A 724 -7.65 14.68 7.00
N ASP A 725 -7.28 15.83 7.52
CA ASP A 725 -6.19 15.95 8.51
C ASP A 725 -6.57 15.32 9.86
N LEU A 726 -7.83 15.48 10.27
CA LEU A 726 -8.35 14.82 11.47
C LEU A 726 -8.35 13.30 11.30
N LEU A 727 -8.76 12.81 10.13
CA LEU A 727 -8.73 11.39 9.79
C LEU A 727 -7.29 10.84 9.83
N ALA A 728 -6.32 11.54 9.23
CA ALA A 728 -4.92 11.12 9.23
C ALA A 728 -4.35 11.06 10.67
N LYS A 729 -4.68 12.03 11.53
CA LYS A 729 -4.29 12.03 12.95
C LYS A 729 -4.93 10.85 13.72
N ALA A 730 -6.21 10.58 13.47
CA ALA A 730 -6.92 9.48 14.12
C ALA A 730 -6.36 8.09 13.72
N GLU A 731 -5.89 7.95 12.47
CA GLU A 731 -5.26 6.72 11.95
C GLU A 731 -3.83 6.55 12.42
N GLY A 732 -3.03 7.61 12.47
CA GLY A 732 -1.65 7.59 12.97
C GLY A 732 -1.57 7.11 14.42
N GLY A 733 -2.49 7.54 15.27
CA GLY A 733 -2.61 7.05 16.64
C GLY A 733 -3.03 5.56 16.75
N ALA A 734 -3.80 5.04 15.79
CA ALA A 734 -4.20 3.63 15.76
C ALA A 734 -3.07 2.70 15.30
N SER A 735 -2.18 3.16 14.42
CA SER A 735 -1.02 2.39 13.96
C SER A 735 -0.01 2.14 15.10
N HIS A 736 0.05 3.03 16.05
CA HIS A 736 0.92 2.89 17.24
C HIS A 736 0.40 1.83 18.21
N GLN A 737 -0.92 1.67 18.37
CA GLN A 737 -1.51 0.67 19.25
C GLN A 737 -1.38 -0.76 18.70
N LEU A 738 -1.52 -0.95 17.39
CA LEU A 738 -1.40 -2.27 16.76
C LEU A 738 0.04 -2.82 16.75
N SER A 739 1.06 -1.96 16.93
CA SER A 739 2.46 -2.38 17.07
C SER A 739 2.77 -2.83 18.51
N THR A 740 2.10 -2.26 19.52
CA THR A 740 2.29 -2.63 20.93
C THR A 740 1.55 -3.91 21.35
N GLU A 741 0.45 -4.27 20.66
CA GLU A 741 -0.27 -5.54 20.92
C GLU A 741 0.36 -6.76 20.21
N ARG A 742 1.39 -6.57 19.38
CA ARG A 742 2.10 -7.63 18.65
C ARG A 742 3.55 -7.84 19.12
N SER A 743 3.98 -7.15 20.17
CA SER A 743 5.31 -7.30 20.77
C SER A 743 5.32 -8.35 21.87
#